data_2a8c2e0043a0e2a7101a8aada778d73f
#
_entry.id   2a8c2e0043a0e2a7101a8aada778d73f
#
_cell.length_a   1.000
_cell.length_b   1.000
_cell.length_c   1.000
_cell.angle_alpha   90.00
_cell.angle_beta   90.00
_cell.angle_gamma   90.00
#
_symmetry.space_group_name_H-M   'P 1'
#
loop_
_entity.id
_entity.type
_entity.pdbx_description
1 polymer ?
#
loop_
_entity_poly.entity_id
_entity_poly.type
_entity_poly.pdbx_seq_one_letter_code
_entity_poly.pdbx_strand_id
1 'polypeptide(L)'
;MADRFRLIRCGSIAAVTLLCAVSVHGAEADASYADARKAFQDAYARVAANFPDESAADSEALKSYPLYPYLEAARIRQALNGSPDSLARADQLAADFIAAHEQAPVSRGLRRAFLDSLARRSRWGLFIEAYRESGATDAERCQSFTAHIELGKTAGLAGDIARQWLTPRSLPECDRPFAWLKANGLLTPDLIEKRVRLALEIGNVAFARQIIQQLPADGVGPYLQWASLLEHPQGGLDTLIASPDLAVDPMALLAGWTRLARTNPAAASERYQALMSARGLTREAASPYALALALSLAWNHDPAALEYFDLVASRDFDDSSLEWRARAAILAADWKVASESIVAMSENNRQTARWRYWAARAAAQLHDSSQARRLYESLLSDDNYYSAMAAARLHRTVIPLLQTLPPDQELLASIERVPAMERARELFLCGMRQEALAEWQLGYGSLSEAQRLQSIRVAAAWRWYDQAIAVASAQRVFNDYVLLYPRPFDTEVEQAARLAQLEPGLIYGVLRQESLYRVDAVSSADARGLMQLQLDTARRTARQWKRPKPDLSDLFDPATSTLLGAARLRTLLDQFDGQIPVALAAYNAGANAVVRWLPAKSVDSDVWIENIPYGETRGYVQRILWHVLTFTWLHTKEAQETKSWLSPIRAIPRTDADNRALAGVAHRQGPG
;
A
#
# COMPACT_ATOMS: atom_id res chain seq x y z
N MET A 1 63.00 -5.74 -42.16
CA MET A 1 62.75 -7.17 -42.30
C MET A 1 61.61 -7.48 -41.37
N ALA A 2 60.44 -7.37 -41.89
CA ALA A 2 59.57 -8.41 -42.43
C ALA A 2 58.91 -9.25 -41.33
N ASP A 3 57.65 -8.95 -41.19
CA ASP A 3 56.48 -9.83 -41.12
C ASP A 3 56.25 -10.75 -39.91
N ARG A 4 55.15 -10.47 -39.22
CA ARG A 4 53.96 -11.36 -39.18
C ARG A 4 52.76 -10.73 -38.44
N PHE A 5 51.84 -10.18 -39.22
CA PHE A 5 50.43 -10.00 -38.85
C PHE A 5 49.77 -11.38 -38.68
N ARG A 6 49.08 -11.60 -37.60
CA ARG A 6 48.00 -12.60 -37.54
C ARG A 6 46.72 -11.96 -37.01
N LEU A 7 45.77 -11.89 -37.92
CA LEU A 7 44.36 -11.58 -37.70
C LEU A 7 43.74 -12.48 -36.61
N ILE A 8 43.07 -11.88 -35.64
CA ILE A 8 42.00 -12.53 -34.86
C ILE A 8 40.69 -11.94 -35.38
N ARG A 9 39.91 -12.82 -35.96
CA ARG A 9 38.60 -12.54 -36.56
C ARG A 9 37.59 -12.18 -35.48
N CYS A 10 36.78 -11.18 -35.79
CA CYS A 10 35.50 -10.84 -35.24
C CYS A 10 34.59 -12.05 -34.99
N GLY A 11 34.13 -12.21 -33.76
CA GLY A 11 32.92 -12.92 -33.42
C GLY A 11 31.91 -11.88 -32.95
N SER A 12 31.19 -11.30 -33.88
CA SER A 12 30.16 -10.32 -33.60
C SER A 12 28.78 -10.89 -33.97
N ILE A 13 27.80 -10.54 -33.15
CA ILE A 13 26.37 -10.45 -33.50
C ILE A 13 25.60 -11.78 -33.62
N ALA A 14 25.11 -12.24 -32.49
CA ALA A 14 23.93 -13.16 -32.42
C ALA A 14 23.07 -12.91 -31.20
N ALA A 15 22.81 -11.64 -30.84
CA ALA A 15 21.96 -11.30 -29.66
C ALA A 15 20.80 -10.35 -29.95
N VAL A 16 20.53 -10.02 -31.23
CA VAL A 16 19.48 -9.02 -31.56
C VAL A 16 18.25 -9.62 -32.22
N THR A 17 18.23 -10.89 -32.61
CA THR A 17 17.16 -11.47 -33.43
C THR A 17 16.11 -12.28 -32.65
N LEU A 18 16.19 -12.41 -31.32
CA LEU A 18 15.25 -13.26 -30.53
C LEU A 18 14.06 -12.48 -29.94
N LEU A 19 14.00 -11.18 -30.08
CA LEU A 19 12.87 -10.35 -29.59
C LEU A 19 11.68 -10.29 -30.58
N CYS A 20 11.87 -10.72 -31.85
CA CYS A 20 10.84 -10.63 -32.87
C CYS A 20 9.87 -11.85 -32.94
N ALA A 21 10.21 -12.99 -32.34
CA ALA A 21 9.39 -14.19 -32.46
C ALA A 21 8.19 -14.25 -31.48
N VAL A 22 8.24 -13.53 -30.35
CA VAL A 22 7.11 -13.43 -29.41
C VAL A 22 6.03 -12.47 -29.95
N SER A 23 6.37 -11.61 -30.90
CA SER A 23 5.45 -10.64 -31.48
C SER A 23 4.45 -11.22 -32.50
N VAL A 24 4.73 -12.40 -33.05
CA VAL A 24 3.94 -12.88 -34.21
C VAL A 24 2.63 -13.51 -33.77
N HIS A 25 2.61 -14.34 -32.72
CA HIS A 25 1.34 -14.97 -32.27
C HIS A 25 0.43 -13.98 -31.52
N GLY A 26 1.01 -13.09 -30.71
CA GLY A 26 0.26 -12.03 -30.04
C GLY A 26 -0.30 -10.98 -31.02
N ALA A 27 0.41 -10.70 -32.12
CA ALA A 27 -0.05 -9.76 -33.15
C ALA A 27 -1.14 -10.35 -34.06
N GLU A 28 -1.12 -11.65 -34.34
CA GLU A 28 -2.17 -12.32 -35.12
C GLU A 28 -3.47 -12.43 -34.31
N ALA A 29 -3.43 -12.77 -33.03
CA ALA A 29 -4.59 -12.78 -32.14
C ALA A 29 -5.13 -11.36 -31.91
N ASP A 30 -4.26 -10.34 -31.87
CA ASP A 30 -4.65 -8.95 -31.70
C ASP A 30 -5.41 -8.42 -32.94
N ALA A 31 -5.01 -8.85 -34.14
CA ALA A 31 -5.70 -8.53 -35.38
C ALA A 31 -7.05 -9.27 -35.50
N SER A 32 -7.16 -10.52 -34.99
CA SER A 32 -8.37 -11.31 -35.12
C SER A 32 -9.58 -10.77 -34.36
N TYR A 33 -9.36 -10.08 -33.24
CA TYR A 33 -10.43 -9.52 -32.40
C TYR A 33 -10.60 -8.01 -32.52
N ALA A 34 -9.82 -7.29 -33.33
CA ALA A 34 -9.82 -5.83 -33.37
C ALA A 34 -11.22 -5.23 -33.61
N ASP A 35 -11.95 -5.75 -34.60
CA ASP A 35 -13.29 -5.26 -34.94
C ASP A 35 -14.33 -5.63 -33.88
N ALA A 36 -14.27 -6.87 -33.36
CA ALA A 36 -15.17 -7.34 -32.31
C ALA A 36 -14.92 -6.59 -30.98
N ARG A 37 -13.65 -6.30 -30.67
CA ARG A 37 -13.26 -5.47 -29.51
C ARG A 37 -13.83 -4.07 -29.61
N LYS A 38 -13.71 -3.43 -30.77
CA LYS A 38 -14.29 -2.11 -31.00
C LYS A 38 -15.82 -2.15 -30.88
N ALA A 39 -16.48 -3.12 -31.50
CA ALA A 39 -17.93 -3.27 -31.38
C ALA A 39 -18.37 -3.50 -29.93
N PHE A 40 -17.61 -4.28 -29.16
CA PHE A 40 -17.84 -4.46 -27.73
C PHE A 40 -17.68 -3.14 -26.96
N GLN A 41 -16.58 -2.39 -27.16
CA GLN A 41 -16.36 -1.10 -26.49
C GLN A 41 -17.47 -0.09 -26.78
N ASP A 42 -17.90 0.00 -28.04
CA ASP A 42 -18.98 0.89 -28.45
C ASP A 42 -20.32 0.49 -27.80
N ALA A 43 -20.65 -0.81 -27.82
CA ALA A 43 -21.87 -1.33 -27.18
C ALA A 43 -21.84 -1.16 -25.66
N TYR A 44 -20.69 -1.44 -25.01
CA TYR A 44 -20.51 -1.30 -23.57
C TYR A 44 -20.62 0.18 -23.13
N ALA A 45 -20.04 1.10 -23.89
CA ALA A 45 -20.15 2.54 -23.66
C ALA A 45 -21.60 3.04 -23.77
N ARG A 46 -22.39 2.52 -24.72
CA ARG A 46 -23.84 2.82 -24.85
C ARG A 46 -24.61 2.37 -23.60
N VAL A 47 -24.35 1.15 -23.10
CA VAL A 47 -24.96 0.66 -21.85
C VAL A 47 -24.56 1.56 -20.67
N ALA A 48 -23.28 1.94 -20.55
CA ALA A 48 -22.80 2.83 -19.50
C ALA A 48 -23.43 4.22 -19.57
N ALA A 49 -23.75 4.71 -20.77
CA ALA A 49 -24.46 5.97 -21.01
C ALA A 49 -25.99 5.83 -20.89
N ASN A 50 -26.49 4.69 -20.45
CA ASN A 50 -27.90 4.38 -20.20
C ASN A 50 -28.79 4.46 -21.47
N PHE A 51 -28.23 4.14 -22.65
CA PHE A 51 -29.03 3.97 -23.87
C PHE A 51 -29.88 2.68 -23.81
N PRO A 52 -31.00 2.61 -24.57
CA PRO A 52 -31.82 1.41 -24.65
C PRO A 52 -31.04 0.18 -25.09
N ASP A 53 -31.51 -1.01 -24.67
CA ASP A 53 -30.93 -2.27 -25.08
C ASP A 53 -31.18 -2.53 -26.59
N GLU A 54 -30.08 -2.76 -27.31
CA GLU A 54 -30.07 -3.06 -28.76
C GLU A 54 -29.48 -4.47 -29.01
N SER A 55 -29.56 -5.37 -28.05
CA SER A 55 -28.97 -6.74 -28.16
C SER A 55 -29.47 -7.52 -29.38
N ALA A 56 -30.67 -7.23 -29.85
CA ALA A 56 -31.23 -7.83 -31.09
C ALA A 56 -30.44 -7.49 -32.35
N ALA A 57 -29.71 -6.35 -32.35
CA ALA A 57 -28.87 -5.89 -33.46
C ALA A 57 -27.40 -6.36 -33.36
N ASP A 58 -27.01 -7.08 -32.32
CA ASP A 58 -25.63 -7.55 -32.14
C ASP A 58 -25.23 -8.50 -33.28
N SER A 59 -24.07 -8.25 -33.86
CA SER A 59 -23.50 -9.11 -34.89
C SER A 59 -23.05 -10.46 -34.34
N GLU A 60 -23.00 -11.49 -35.16
CA GLU A 60 -22.50 -12.81 -34.76
C GLU A 60 -21.02 -12.73 -34.31
N ALA A 61 -20.22 -11.84 -34.90
CA ALA A 61 -18.84 -11.60 -34.48
C ALA A 61 -18.77 -11.01 -33.06
N LEU A 62 -19.71 -10.14 -32.68
CA LEU A 62 -19.78 -9.60 -31.31
C LEU A 62 -20.26 -10.69 -30.33
N LYS A 63 -21.25 -11.48 -30.69
CA LYS A 63 -21.77 -12.57 -29.84
C LYS A 63 -20.74 -13.68 -29.59
N SER A 64 -19.86 -13.94 -30.56
CA SER A 64 -18.77 -14.92 -30.43
C SER A 64 -17.52 -14.34 -29.73
N TYR A 65 -17.49 -13.05 -29.45
CA TYR A 65 -16.35 -12.41 -28.79
C TYR A 65 -16.22 -12.84 -27.32
N PRO A 66 -15.02 -13.16 -26.80
CA PRO A 66 -14.83 -13.69 -25.45
C PRO A 66 -15.42 -12.82 -24.33
N LEU A 67 -15.59 -11.51 -24.57
CA LEU A 67 -16.14 -10.57 -23.59
C LEU A 67 -17.66 -10.36 -23.72
N TYR A 68 -18.35 -11.03 -24.64
CA TYR A 68 -19.80 -10.86 -24.79
C TYR A 68 -20.58 -11.06 -23.49
N PRO A 69 -20.23 -12.04 -22.60
CA PRO A 69 -20.89 -12.18 -21.30
C PRO A 69 -20.77 -10.95 -20.40
N TYR A 70 -19.70 -10.16 -20.54
CA TYR A 70 -19.55 -8.89 -19.80
C TYR A 70 -20.52 -7.82 -20.29
N LEU A 71 -20.81 -7.78 -21.59
CA LEU A 71 -21.82 -6.88 -22.18
C LEU A 71 -23.23 -7.31 -21.75
N GLU A 72 -23.56 -8.59 -21.79
CA GLU A 72 -24.83 -9.12 -21.29
C GLU A 72 -25.03 -8.79 -19.81
N ALA A 73 -24.04 -9.04 -18.95
CA ALA A 73 -24.11 -8.69 -17.54
C ALA A 73 -24.32 -7.18 -17.32
N ALA A 74 -23.71 -6.33 -18.15
CA ALA A 74 -23.90 -4.88 -18.07
C ALA A 74 -25.33 -4.46 -18.42
N ARG A 75 -25.92 -5.06 -19.48
CA ARG A 75 -27.31 -4.85 -19.88
C ARG A 75 -28.30 -5.32 -18.82
N ILE A 76 -28.06 -6.49 -18.23
CA ILE A 76 -28.88 -7.00 -17.13
C ILE A 76 -28.79 -6.06 -15.92
N ARG A 77 -27.62 -5.57 -15.56
CA ARG A 77 -27.48 -4.56 -14.48
C ARG A 77 -28.24 -3.29 -14.76
N GLN A 78 -28.25 -2.83 -16.00
CA GLN A 78 -29.06 -1.68 -16.42
C GLN A 78 -30.56 -2.00 -16.23
N ALA A 79 -31.02 -3.15 -16.69
CA ALA A 79 -32.42 -3.58 -16.57
C ALA A 79 -32.89 -3.72 -15.11
N LEU A 80 -32.02 -4.13 -14.17
CA LEU A 80 -32.29 -4.20 -12.72
C LEU A 80 -32.55 -2.81 -12.09
N ASN A 81 -32.26 -1.71 -12.78
CA ASN A 81 -32.58 -0.34 -12.40
C ASN A 81 -33.74 0.24 -13.25
N GLY A 82 -34.43 -0.59 -14.04
CA GLY A 82 -35.52 -0.19 -14.92
C GLY A 82 -36.84 0.05 -14.18
N SER A 83 -37.93 0.19 -15.00
CA SER A 83 -39.29 0.40 -14.46
C SER A 83 -39.83 -0.85 -13.75
N PRO A 84 -40.79 -0.69 -12.81
CA PRO A 84 -41.38 -1.82 -12.08
C PRO A 84 -41.90 -2.95 -12.98
N ASP A 85 -42.46 -2.61 -14.15
CA ASP A 85 -43.03 -3.59 -15.10
C ASP A 85 -41.96 -4.47 -15.77
N SER A 86 -40.72 -3.96 -15.90
CA SER A 86 -39.59 -4.70 -16.51
C SER A 86 -38.77 -5.52 -15.51
N LEU A 87 -38.93 -5.26 -14.21
CA LEU A 87 -38.07 -5.84 -13.17
C LEU A 87 -38.22 -7.36 -13.02
N ALA A 88 -39.41 -7.93 -13.19
CA ALA A 88 -39.61 -9.37 -13.10
C ALA A 88 -38.82 -10.12 -14.17
N ARG A 89 -38.75 -9.56 -15.38
CA ARG A 89 -37.93 -10.12 -16.46
C ARG A 89 -36.44 -9.94 -16.18
N ALA A 90 -36.05 -8.79 -15.65
CA ALA A 90 -34.66 -8.50 -15.27
C ALA A 90 -34.16 -9.45 -14.16
N ASP A 91 -35.04 -9.76 -13.17
CA ASP A 91 -34.74 -10.73 -12.09
C ASP A 91 -34.49 -12.12 -12.67
N GLN A 92 -35.32 -12.58 -13.61
CA GLN A 92 -35.15 -13.89 -14.25
C GLN A 92 -33.85 -13.92 -15.08
N LEU A 93 -33.59 -12.89 -15.89
CA LEU A 93 -32.36 -12.81 -16.68
C LEU A 93 -31.10 -12.82 -15.78
N ALA A 94 -31.14 -12.10 -14.64
CA ALA A 94 -30.03 -12.07 -13.69
C ALA A 94 -29.80 -13.45 -13.03
N ALA A 95 -30.88 -14.13 -12.63
CA ALA A 95 -30.79 -15.45 -12.03
C ALA A 95 -30.23 -16.49 -13.04
N ASP A 96 -30.77 -16.50 -14.27
CA ASP A 96 -30.33 -17.43 -15.33
C ASP A 96 -28.88 -17.18 -15.72
N PHE A 97 -28.47 -15.93 -15.89
CA PHE A 97 -27.08 -15.57 -16.20
C PHE A 97 -26.12 -16.01 -15.07
N ILE A 98 -26.46 -15.74 -13.81
CA ILE A 98 -25.64 -16.10 -12.66
C ILE A 98 -25.51 -17.63 -12.54
N ALA A 99 -26.58 -18.37 -12.85
CA ALA A 99 -26.54 -19.85 -12.86
C ALA A 99 -25.66 -20.38 -14.00
N ALA A 100 -25.77 -19.80 -15.20
CA ALA A 100 -24.97 -20.21 -16.35
C ALA A 100 -23.47 -19.91 -16.20
N HIS A 101 -23.12 -18.86 -15.43
CA HIS A 101 -21.76 -18.38 -15.25
C HIS A 101 -21.28 -18.41 -13.78
N GLU A 102 -21.71 -19.38 -12.98
CA GLU A 102 -21.53 -19.39 -11.52
C GLU A 102 -20.08 -19.21 -11.08
N GLN A 103 -19.13 -19.83 -11.79
CA GLN A 103 -17.69 -19.76 -11.48
C GLN A 103 -16.98 -18.56 -12.11
N ALA A 104 -17.61 -17.86 -13.03
CA ALA A 104 -16.97 -16.80 -13.79
C ALA A 104 -16.93 -15.48 -12.96
N PRO A 105 -15.84 -14.70 -13.03
CA PRO A 105 -15.74 -13.40 -12.34
C PRO A 105 -16.85 -12.43 -12.70
N VAL A 106 -17.33 -12.44 -13.93
CA VAL A 106 -18.43 -11.57 -14.40
C VAL A 106 -19.70 -11.71 -13.57
N SER A 107 -20.01 -12.94 -13.09
CA SER A 107 -21.19 -13.20 -12.24
C SER A 107 -21.11 -12.55 -10.87
N ARG A 108 -19.92 -12.32 -10.31
CA ARG A 108 -19.77 -11.73 -8.97
C ARG A 108 -20.32 -10.31 -8.93
N GLY A 109 -19.96 -9.48 -9.92
CA GLY A 109 -20.43 -8.12 -10.03
C GLY A 109 -21.94 -8.02 -10.29
N LEU A 110 -22.47 -8.91 -11.15
CA LEU A 110 -23.90 -8.98 -11.42
C LEU A 110 -24.68 -9.46 -10.20
N ARG A 111 -24.21 -10.49 -9.48
CA ARG A 111 -24.85 -11.02 -8.25
C ARG A 111 -24.98 -9.92 -7.19
N ARG A 112 -23.94 -9.13 -6.99
CA ARG A 112 -23.99 -7.98 -6.04
C ARG A 112 -25.07 -6.98 -6.45
N ALA A 113 -25.09 -6.55 -7.70
CA ALA A 113 -26.11 -5.62 -8.20
C ALA A 113 -27.54 -6.22 -8.11
N PHE A 114 -27.67 -7.52 -8.33
CA PHE A 114 -28.94 -8.24 -8.19
C PHE A 114 -29.40 -8.27 -6.73
N LEU A 115 -28.54 -8.65 -5.78
CA LEU A 115 -28.84 -8.66 -4.36
C LEU A 115 -29.25 -7.26 -3.87
N ASP A 116 -28.51 -6.21 -4.26
CA ASP A 116 -28.87 -4.82 -3.93
C ASP A 116 -30.25 -4.43 -4.48
N SER A 117 -30.56 -4.80 -5.70
CA SER A 117 -31.86 -4.55 -6.33
C SER A 117 -32.99 -5.29 -5.61
N LEU A 118 -32.78 -6.57 -5.23
CA LEU A 118 -33.75 -7.37 -4.49
C LEU A 118 -33.96 -6.84 -3.08
N ALA A 119 -32.90 -6.45 -2.38
CA ALA A 119 -32.98 -5.87 -1.04
C ALA A 119 -33.78 -4.56 -1.03
N ARG A 120 -33.50 -3.62 -1.96
CA ARG A 120 -34.25 -2.36 -2.10
C ARG A 120 -35.75 -2.58 -2.32
N ARG A 121 -36.14 -3.67 -2.96
CA ARG A 121 -37.53 -4.03 -3.27
C ARG A 121 -38.11 -5.02 -2.27
N SER A 122 -37.39 -5.39 -1.22
CA SER A 122 -37.80 -6.37 -0.21
C SER A 122 -38.20 -7.74 -0.80
N ARG A 123 -37.52 -8.14 -1.91
CA ARG A 123 -37.75 -9.44 -2.57
C ARG A 123 -36.93 -10.54 -1.87
N TRP A 124 -37.18 -10.74 -0.60
CA TRP A 124 -36.35 -11.54 0.30
C TRP A 124 -36.26 -13.02 -0.07
N GLY A 125 -37.30 -13.59 -0.67
CA GLY A 125 -37.26 -14.99 -1.16
C GLY A 125 -36.17 -15.17 -2.23
N LEU A 126 -36.21 -14.35 -3.27
CA LEU A 126 -35.20 -14.38 -4.35
C LEU A 126 -33.80 -13.98 -3.85
N PHE A 127 -33.75 -13.05 -2.86
CA PHE A 127 -32.50 -12.67 -2.25
C PHE A 127 -31.77 -13.86 -1.64
N ILE A 128 -32.46 -14.69 -0.84
CA ILE A 128 -31.88 -15.88 -0.20
C ILE A 128 -31.41 -16.90 -1.23
N GLU A 129 -32.16 -17.08 -2.33
CA GLU A 129 -31.78 -18.00 -3.42
C GLU A 129 -30.48 -17.55 -4.11
N ALA A 130 -30.33 -16.24 -4.33
CA ALA A 130 -29.17 -15.66 -5.00
C ALA A 130 -27.95 -15.46 -4.07
N TYR A 131 -28.16 -15.34 -2.76
CA TYR A 131 -27.15 -15.07 -1.77
C TYR A 131 -26.14 -16.21 -1.62
N ARG A 132 -24.89 -15.86 -1.43
CA ARG A 132 -23.80 -16.81 -1.11
C ARG A 132 -22.95 -16.21 0.02
N GLU A 133 -22.73 -16.97 1.09
CA GLU A 133 -21.92 -16.56 2.23
C GLU A 133 -20.44 -16.34 1.83
N SER A 134 -19.93 -17.22 0.95
CA SER A 134 -18.56 -17.12 0.48
C SER A 134 -18.34 -15.83 -0.32
N GLY A 135 -17.51 -14.94 0.20
CA GLY A 135 -17.20 -13.64 -0.40
C GLY A 135 -18.24 -12.55 -0.16
N ALA A 136 -19.25 -12.79 0.72
CA ALA A 136 -20.22 -11.79 1.10
C ALA A 136 -19.57 -10.67 1.92
N THR A 137 -19.95 -9.43 1.65
CA THR A 137 -19.63 -8.26 2.46
C THR A 137 -20.46 -8.26 3.74
N ASP A 138 -20.05 -7.45 4.75
CA ASP A 138 -20.86 -7.26 5.96
C ASP A 138 -22.26 -6.74 5.64
N ALA A 139 -22.38 -5.85 4.66
CA ALA A 139 -23.66 -5.33 4.20
C ALA A 139 -24.56 -6.44 3.63
N GLU A 140 -24.05 -7.24 2.70
CA GLU A 140 -24.77 -8.37 2.10
C GLU A 140 -25.18 -9.41 3.16
N ARG A 141 -24.31 -9.67 4.15
CA ARG A 141 -24.60 -10.56 5.28
C ARG A 141 -25.72 -10.02 6.14
N CYS A 142 -25.73 -8.73 6.48
CA CYS A 142 -26.79 -8.10 7.25
C CYS A 142 -28.12 -8.04 6.48
N GLN A 143 -28.08 -7.84 5.18
CA GLN A 143 -29.26 -7.97 4.32
C GLN A 143 -29.80 -9.40 4.31
N SER A 144 -28.91 -10.42 4.32
CA SER A 144 -29.32 -11.83 4.46
C SER A 144 -30.01 -12.10 5.80
N PHE A 145 -29.48 -11.57 6.91
CA PHE A 145 -30.17 -11.66 8.21
C PHE A 145 -31.54 -11.00 8.16
N THR A 146 -31.64 -9.82 7.55
CA THR A 146 -32.91 -9.14 7.33
C THR A 146 -33.89 -10.02 6.55
N ALA A 147 -33.43 -10.62 5.46
CA ALA A 147 -34.25 -11.52 4.64
C ALA A 147 -34.76 -12.73 5.44
N HIS A 148 -33.93 -13.33 6.28
CA HIS A 148 -34.33 -14.45 7.13
C HIS A 148 -35.39 -14.02 8.20
N ILE A 149 -35.22 -12.84 8.80
CA ILE A 149 -36.16 -12.27 9.75
C ILE A 149 -37.54 -12.05 9.08
N GLU A 150 -37.54 -11.42 7.89
CA GLU A 150 -38.77 -11.11 7.16
C GLU A 150 -39.54 -12.36 6.70
N LEU A 151 -38.81 -13.42 6.40
CA LEU A 151 -39.40 -14.69 6.01
C LEU A 151 -39.77 -15.58 7.21
N GLY A 152 -39.54 -15.13 8.44
CA GLY A 152 -39.80 -15.93 9.65
C GLY A 152 -38.82 -17.10 9.84
N LYS A 153 -37.71 -17.14 9.09
CA LYS A 153 -36.70 -18.22 9.14
C LYS A 153 -35.62 -17.87 10.17
N THR A 154 -35.96 -17.76 11.44
CA THR A 154 -35.06 -17.21 12.49
C THR A 154 -34.30 -18.26 13.30
N ALA A 155 -34.51 -19.56 13.03
CA ALA A 155 -33.80 -20.62 13.74
C ALA A 155 -32.26 -20.52 13.58
N GLY A 156 -31.54 -20.43 14.70
CA GLY A 156 -30.09 -20.31 14.71
C GLY A 156 -29.52 -18.90 14.41
N LEU A 157 -30.35 -17.97 13.93
CA LEU A 157 -29.95 -16.66 13.43
C LEU A 157 -29.37 -15.75 14.52
N ALA A 158 -29.85 -15.89 15.77
CA ALA A 158 -29.41 -15.03 16.87
C ALA A 158 -27.90 -15.06 17.11
N GLY A 159 -27.29 -16.24 17.05
CA GLY A 159 -25.84 -16.38 17.23
C GLY A 159 -25.03 -15.70 16.12
N ASP A 160 -25.51 -15.76 14.87
CA ASP A 160 -24.85 -15.14 13.72
C ASP A 160 -24.93 -13.61 13.80
N ILE A 161 -26.11 -13.08 14.14
CA ILE A 161 -26.30 -11.64 14.35
C ILE A 161 -25.47 -11.15 15.55
N ALA A 162 -25.40 -11.92 16.64
CA ALA A 162 -24.58 -11.57 17.81
C ALA A 162 -23.08 -11.54 17.46
N ARG A 163 -22.58 -12.42 16.59
CA ARG A 163 -21.21 -12.35 16.09
C ARG A 163 -20.97 -11.10 15.23
N GLN A 164 -21.92 -10.76 14.37
CA GLN A 164 -21.84 -9.55 13.53
C GLN A 164 -21.97 -8.25 14.35
N TRP A 165 -22.68 -8.31 15.51
CA TRP A 165 -22.74 -7.21 16.45
C TRP A 165 -21.38 -6.79 16.99
N LEU A 166 -20.45 -7.73 17.16
CA LEU A 166 -19.10 -7.52 17.70
C LEU A 166 -18.19 -6.84 16.66
N THR A 167 -18.55 -5.63 16.25
CA THR A 167 -17.82 -4.77 15.33
C THR A 167 -17.55 -3.41 15.97
N PRO A 168 -16.33 -2.84 15.82
CA PRO A 168 -15.99 -1.53 16.42
C PRO A 168 -16.55 -0.33 15.64
N ARG A 169 -17.35 -0.57 14.59
CA ARG A 169 -17.86 0.46 13.68
C ARG A 169 -19.36 0.34 13.49
N SER A 170 -20.00 1.43 13.06
CA SER A 170 -21.40 1.40 12.62
C SER A 170 -21.54 0.61 11.33
N LEU A 171 -22.59 -0.20 11.24
CA LEU A 171 -23.02 -0.94 10.05
C LEU A 171 -24.51 -0.66 9.84
N PRO A 172 -24.89 0.37 9.08
CA PRO A 172 -26.30 0.76 8.91
C PRO A 172 -27.18 -0.35 8.34
N GLU A 173 -26.64 -1.20 7.47
CA GLU A 173 -27.36 -2.34 6.90
C GLU A 173 -27.71 -3.41 7.94
N CYS A 174 -27.03 -3.38 9.09
CA CYS A 174 -27.29 -4.26 10.23
C CYS A 174 -28.30 -3.70 11.24
N ASP A 175 -28.79 -2.48 11.08
CA ASP A 175 -29.69 -1.84 12.07
C ASP A 175 -30.94 -2.68 12.32
N ARG A 176 -31.51 -3.26 11.27
CA ARG A 176 -32.71 -4.11 11.40
C ARG A 176 -32.43 -5.45 12.11
N PRO A 177 -31.42 -6.24 11.75
CA PRO A 177 -30.98 -7.40 12.50
C PRO A 177 -30.63 -7.09 13.95
N PHE A 178 -29.98 -5.99 14.23
CA PHE A 178 -29.60 -5.58 15.58
C PHE A 178 -30.83 -5.17 16.41
N ALA A 179 -31.79 -4.46 15.79
CA ALA A 179 -33.04 -4.15 16.41
C ALA A 179 -33.87 -5.41 16.74
N TRP A 180 -33.87 -6.39 15.84
CA TRP A 180 -34.51 -7.70 16.08
C TRP A 180 -33.84 -8.43 17.26
N LEU A 181 -32.50 -8.46 17.33
CA LEU A 181 -31.78 -9.06 18.46
C LEU A 181 -32.16 -8.42 19.79
N LYS A 182 -32.29 -7.08 19.81
CA LYS A 182 -32.72 -6.30 20.98
C LYS A 182 -34.18 -6.60 21.35
N ALA A 183 -35.07 -6.60 20.36
CA ALA A 183 -36.53 -6.81 20.61
C ALA A 183 -36.81 -8.20 21.16
N ASN A 184 -35.99 -9.21 20.88
CA ASN A 184 -36.13 -10.56 21.41
C ASN A 184 -35.34 -10.78 22.73
N GLY A 185 -34.81 -9.73 23.36
CA GLY A 185 -34.09 -9.82 24.63
C GLY A 185 -32.74 -10.54 24.54
N LEU A 186 -32.19 -10.69 23.31
CA LEU A 186 -30.94 -11.43 23.05
C LEU A 186 -29.71 -10.52 23.01
N LEU A 187 -29.90 -9.19 22.97
CA LEU A 187 -28.83 -8.22 23.10
C LEU A 187 -28.54 -7.97 24.59
N THR A 188 -27.71 -8.79 25.18
CA THR A 188 -27.36 -8.74 26.59
C THR A 188 -26.39 -7.57 26.90
N PRO A 189 -26.38 -7.09 28.19
CA PRO A 189 -25.38 -6.10 28.61
C PRO A 189 -23.94 -6.51 28.28
N ASP A 190 -23.56 -7.77 28.45
CA ASP A 190 -22.23 -8.31 28.11
C ASP A 190 -21.86 -8.12 26.60
N LEU A 191 -22.82 -8.35 25.71
CA LEU A 191 -22.62 -8.10 24.28
C LEU A 191 -22.45 -6.61 23.97
N ILE A 192 -23.19 -5.75 24.66
CA ILE A 192 -23.05 -4.30 24.52
C ILE A 192 -21.68 -3.85 25.01
N GLU A 193 -21.28 -4.29 26.21
CA GLU A 193 -19.95 -3.99 26.78
C GLU A 193 -18.80 -4.41 25.88
N LYS A 194 -18.84 -5.62 25.34
CA LYS A 194 -17.82 -6.13 24.40
C LYS A 194 -17.69 -5.20 23.18
N ARG A 195 -18.79 -4.75 22.61
CA ARG A 195 -18.76 -3.83 21.46
C ARG A 195 -18.23 -2.45 21.84
N VAL A 196 -18.61 -1.94 23.03
CA VAL A 196 -18.08 -0.67 23.56
C VAL A 196 -16.57 -0.75 23.71
N ARG A 197 -16.04 -1.84 24.30
CA ARG A 197 -14.59 -2.06 24.43
C ARG A 197 -13.89 -2.07 23.08
N LEU A 198 -14.40 -2.84 22.12
CA LEU A 198 -13.84 -2.88 20.76
C LEU A 198 -13.79 -1.48 20.12
N ALA A 199 -14.83 -0.66 20.29
CA ALA A 199 -14.86 0.69 19.75
C ALA A 199 -13.86 1.63 20.45
N LEU A 200 -13.71 1.54 21.78
CA LEU A 200 -12.74 2.34 22.55
C LEU A 200 -11.31 1.92 22.28
N GLU A 201 -11.04 0.63 22.13
CA GLU A 201 -9.71 0.10 21.80
C GLU A 201 -9.16 0.64 20.47
N ILE A 202 -10.02 0.79 19.46
CA ILE A 202 -9.62 1.42 18.18
C ILE A 202 -9.71 2.95 18.19
N GLY A 203 -10.09 3.55 19.32
CA GLY A 203 -10.24 5.00 19.46
C GLY A 203 -11.49 5.60 18.79
N ASN A 204 -12.51 4.79 18.44
CA ASN A 204 -13.77 5.26 17.88
C ASN A 204 -14.73 5.72 19.00
N VAL A 205 -14.34 6.83 19.66
CA VAL A 205 -15.01 7.32 20.86
C VAL A 205 -16.45 7.78 20.58
N ALA A 206 -16.68 8.43 19.44
CA ALA A 206 -18.02 8.90 19.06
C ALA A 206 -19.02 7.74 18.96
N PHE A 207 -18.61 6.65 18.29
CA PHE A 207 -19.43 5.45 18.19
C PHE A 207 -19.58 4.72 19.53
N ALA A 208 -18.51 4.62 20.31
CA ALA A 208 -18.57 4.04 21.66
C ALA A 208 -19.61 4.76 22.54
N ARG A 209 -19.64 6.11 22.53
CA ARG A 209 -20.63 6.89 23.29
C ARG A 209 -22.09 6.59 22.90
N GLN A 210 -22.34 6.35 21.61
CA GLN A 210 -23.69 5.95 21.15
C GLN A 210 -24.11 4.59 21.72
N ILE A 211 -23.17 3.65 21.80
CA ILE A 211 -23.45 2.30 22.28
C ILE A 211 -23.54 2.27 23.82
N ILE A 212 -22.72 3.02 24.54
CA ILE A 212 -22.71 3.15 25.98
C ILE A 212 -24.12 3.52 26.50
N GLN A 213 -24.89 4.32 25.77
CA GLN A 213 -26.28 4.69 26.14
C GLN A 213 -27.24 3.49 26.17
N GLN A 214 -26.85 2.34 25.65
CA GLN A 214 -27.67 1.12 25.68
C GLN A 214 -27.35 0.23 26.90
N LEU A 215 -26.32 0.58 27.69
CA LEU A 215 -25.98 -0.12 28.93
C LEU A 215 -26.92 0.29 30.09
N PRO A 216 -27.08 -0.59 31.08
CA PRO A 216 -27.69 -0.23 32.38
C PRO A 216 -26.91 0.92 33.04
N ALA A 217 -27.62 1.78 33.78
CA ALA A 217 -27.07 3.01 34.36
C ALA A 217 -25.84 2.78 35.27
N ASP A 218 -25.79 1.66 35.97
CA ASP A 218 -24.70 1.24 36.85
C ASP A 218 -23.44 0.77 36.08
N GLY A 219 -23.57 0.34 34.82
CA GLY A 219 -22.47 -0.10 33.96
C GLY A 219 -21.80 1.01 33.13
N VAL A 220 -22.38 2.21 33.06
CA VAL A 220 -21.98 3.28 32.14
C VAL A 220 -20.68 4.00 32.56
N GLY A 221 -20.48 4.20 33.88
CA GLY A 221 -19.42 5.04 34.44
C GLY A 221 -17.99 4.72 33.95
N PRO A 222 -17.51 3.47 34.03
CA PRO A 222 -16.17 3.10 33.61
C PRO A 222 -15.91 3.38 32.14
N TYR A 223 -16.89 3.16 31.25
CA TYR A 223 -16.74 3.40 29.81
C TYR A 223 -16.77 4.87 29.44
N LEU A 224 -17.53 5.69 30.15
CA LEU A 224 -17.49 7.14 30.00
C LEU A 224 -16.15 7.71 30.46
N GLN A 225 -15.57 7.18 31.53
CA GLN A 225 -14.24 7.55 31.98
C GLN A 225 -13.17 7.18 30.92
N TRP A 226 -13.24 5.99 30.33
CA TRP A 226 -12.36 5.59 29.25
C TRP A 226 -12.50 6.50 28.03
N ALA A 227 -13.71 6.77 27.58
CA ALA A 227 -13.98 7.70 26.50
C ALA A 227 -13.40 9.11 26.78
N SER A 228 -13.56 9.61 28.00
CA SER A 228 -13.01 10.90 28.44
C SER A 228 -11.48 10.92 28.44
N LEU A 229 -10.82 9.83 28.86
CA LEU A 229 -9.36 9.69 28.80
C LEU A 229 -8.83 9.72 27.37
N LEU A 230 -9.58 9.18 26.40
CA LEU A 230 -9.18 9.24 24.98
C LEU A 230 -9.43 10.61 24.35
N GLU A 231 -10.45 11.35 24.77
CA GLU A 231 -10.79 12.68 24.25
C GLU A 231 -9.92 13.78 24.88
N HIS A 232 -9.73 13.71 26.19
CA HIS A 232 -9.02 14.71 27.00
C HIS A 232 -7.92 14.05 27.86
N PRO A 233 -6.90 13.41 27.24
CA PRO A 233 -5.98 12.55 27.96
C PRO A 233 -5.19 13.30 29.03
N GLN A 234 -4.73 14.53 28.76
CA GLN A 234 -3.94 15.29 29.73
C GLN A 234 -4.75 15.61 30.99
N GLY A 235 -5.93 16.22 30.85
CA GLY A 235 -6.76 16.57 32.00
C GLY A 235 -7.28 15.35 32.79
N GLY A 236 -7.60 14.25 32.07
CA GLY A 236 -8.01 13.01 32.72
C GLY A 236 -6.87 12.36 33.54
N LEU A 237 -5.64 12.37 33.01
CA LEU A 237 -4.47 11.89 33.73
C LEU A 237 -4.08 12.81 34.90
N ASP A 238 -4.19 14.13 34.76
CA ASP A 238 -3.96 15.08 35.86
C ASP A 238 -4.95 14.81 37.02
N THR A 239 -6.22 14.51 36.71
CA THR A 239 -7.22 14.11 37.71
C THR A 239 -6.84 12.82 38.42
N LEU A 240 -6.38 11.81 37.68
CA LEU A 240 -5.93 10.54 38.23
C LEU A 240 -4.67 10.64 39.07
N ILE A 241 -3.77 11.57 38.79
CA ILE A 241 -2.58 11.89 39.59
C ILE A 241 -3.00 12.57 40.88
N ALA A 242 -3.93 13.52 40.82
CA ALA A 242 -4.40 14.27 41.98
C ALA A 242 -5.32 13.43 42.91
N SER A 243 -5.94 12.39 42.39
CA SER A 243 -6.86 11.50 43.14
C SER A 243 -6.46 10.03 42.99
N PRO A 244 -5.42 9.59 43.73
CA PRO A 244 -4.91 8.22 43.63
C PRO A 244 -5.92 7.11 43.90
N ASP A 245 -6.90 7.36 44.74
CA ASP A 245 -7.96 6.40 45.13
C ASP A 245 -9.08 6.28 44.08
N LEU A 246 -9.10 7.17 43.06
CA LEU A 246 -10.12 7.10 42.01
C LEU A 246 -9.89 5.85 41.15
N ALA A 247 -10.90 4.96 41.17
CA ALA A 247 -10.84 3.72 40.40
C ALA A 247 -10.78 4.03 38.87
N VAL A 248 -9.97 3.30 38.17
CA VAL A 248 -9.85 3.35 36.70
C VAL A 248 -9.52 1.95 36.15
N ASP A 249 -10.14 1.60 35.04
CA ASP A 249 -9.80 0.37 34.31
C ASP A 249 -8.33 0.48 33.81
N PRO A 250 -7.46 -0.51 34.08
CA PRO A 250 -6.07 -0.47 33.63
C PRO A 250 -5.88 -0.28 32.13
N MET A 251 -6.78 -0.85 31.29
CA MET A 251 -6.73 -0.66 29.84
C MET A 251 -7.10 0.78 29.45
N ALA A 252 -8.09 1.37 30.15
CA ALA A 252 -8.47 2.77 29.92
C ALA A 252 -7.33 3.73 30.30
N LEU A 253 -6.65 3.45 31.43
CA LEU A 253 -5.49 4.24 31.86
C LEU A 253 -4.35 4.17 30.84
N LEU A 254 -3.98 2.96 30.39
CA LEU A 254 -2.93 2.78 29.39
C LEU A 254 -3.31 3.39 28.04
N ALA A 255 -4.58 3.29 27.63
CA ALA A 255 -5.06 3.90 26.39
C ALA A 255 -4.98 5.44 26.44
N GLY A 256 -5.44 6.05 27.53
CA GLY A 256 -5.34 7.50 27.77
C GLY A 256 -3.87 7.96 27.81
N TRP A 257 -3.02 7.22 28.50
CA TRP A 257 -1.59 7.48 28.52
C TRP A 257 -0.94 7.40 27.14
N THR A 258 -1.19 6.32 26.41
CA THR A 258 -0.67 6.13 25.04
C THR A 258 -1.16 7.25 24.12
N ARG A 259 -2.41 7.69 24.29
CA ARG A 259 -2.96 8.83 23.55
C ARG A 259 -2.20 10.12 23.85
N LEU A 260 -1.92 10.41 25.15
CA LEU A 260 -1.14 11.59 25.53
C LEU A 260 0.30 11.49 25.00
N ALA A 261 0.97 10.36 25.19
CA ALA A 261 2.34 10.16 24.72
C ALA A 261 2.45 10.41 23.20
N ARG A 262 1.48 9.92 22.41
CA ARG A 262 1.45 10.13 20.95
C ARG A 262 1.18 11.57 20.54
N THR A 263 0.27 12.27 21.22
CA THR A 263 -0.16 13.63 20.82
C THR A 263 0.69 14.74 21.42
N ASN A 264 1.24 14.53 22.60
CA ASN A 264 2.09 15.48 23.32
C ASN A 264 3.11 14.73 24.20
N PRO A 265 4.20 14.17 23.61
CA PRO A 265 5.19 13.41 24.34
C PRO A 265 5.89 14.21 25.45
N ALA A 266 6.07 15.53 25.30
CA ALA A 266 6.64 16.39 26.33
C ALA A 266 5.76 16.44 27.57
N ALA A 267 4.44 16.66 27.40
CA ALA A 267 3.49 16.63 28.51
C ALA A 267 3.40 15.24 29.19
N ALA A 268 3.59 14.16 28.42
CA ALA A 268 3.68 12.82 28.98
C ALA A 268 4.96 12.62 29.78
N SER A 269 6.12 13.05 29.29
CA SER A 269 7.39 12.98 30.04
C SER A 269 7.32 13.66 31.40
N GLU A 270 6.74 14.88 31.45
CA GLU A 270 6.55 15.64 32.70
C GLU A 270 5.70 14.88 33.74
N ARG A 271 4.76 14.05 33.29
CA ARG A 271 3.78 13.36 34.14
C ARG A 271 4.15 11.91 34.49
N TYR A 272 5.15 11.36 33.80
CA TYR A 272 5.48 9.93 33.94
C TYR A 272 5.66 9.51 35.40
N GLN A 273 6.60 10.13 36.10
CA GLN A 273 6.92 9.76 37.50
C GLN A 273 5.74 10.00 38.46
N ALA A 274 5.03 11.12 38.30
CA ALA A 274 3.88 11.43 39.12
C ALA A 274 2.74 10.41 38.95
N LEU A 275 2.44 10.02 37.70
CA LEU A 275 1.43 9.02 37.41
C LEU A 275 1.82 7.63 37.95
N MET A 276 3.06 7.17 37.71
CA MET A 276 3.51 5.87 38.21
C MET A 276 3.44 5.80 39.75
N SER A 277 3.85 6.87 40.44
CA SER A 277 3.79 6.95 41.89
C SER A 277 2.34 7.01 42.43
N ALA A 278 1.51 7.88 41.84
CA ALA A 278 0.10 8.03 42.24
C ALA A 278 -0.70 6.73 42.07
N ARG A 279 -0.37 5.94 41.07
CA ARG A 279 -1.03 4.66 40.79
C ARG A 279 -0.36 3.45 41.43
N GLY A 280 0.72 3.65 42.21
CA GLY A 280 1.47 2.59 42.89
C GLY A 280 2.03 1.51 41.94
N LEU A 281 2.38 1.90 40.70
CA LEU A 281 2.83 0.93 39.70
C LEU A 281 4.28 0.50 39.99
N THR A 282 4.48 -0.81 40.09
CA THR A 282 5.85 -1.37 40.11
C THR A 282 6.55 -1.11 38.77
N ARG A 283 7.86 -1.27 38.72
CA ARG A 283 8.66 -1.13 37.50
C ARG A 283 8.10 -2.00 36.37
N GLU A 284 7.71 -3.24 36.67
CA GLU A 284 7.14 -4.17 35.71
C GLU A 284 5.76 -3.72 35.20
N ALA A 285 4.91 -3.18 36.06
CA ALA A 285 3.59 -2.69 35.71
C ALA A 285 3.65 -1.35 34.95
N ALA A 286 4.70 -0.54 35.19
CA ALA A 286 4.96 0.71 34.49
C ALA A 286 5.59 0.51 33.10
N SER A 287 6.11 -0.67 32.79
CA SER A 287 6.83 -0.97 31.55
C SER A 287 6.02 -0.64 30.27
N PRO A 288 4.73 -0.98 30.11
CA PRO A 288 3.94 -0.60 28.93
C PRO A 288 3.79 0.93 28.76
N TYR A 289 3.77 1.67 29.87
CA TYR A 289 3.71 3.15 29.86
C TYR A 289 5.03 3.74 29.41
N ALA A 290 6.16 3.20 29.90
CA ALA A 290 7.50 3.58 29.46
C ALA A 290 7.67 3.31 27.95
N LEU A 291 7.22 2.14 27.48
CA LEU A 291 7.30 1.76 26.07
C LEU A 291 6.51 2.73 25.18
N ALA A 292 5.27 3.06 25.53
CA ALA A 292 4.45 3.99 24.77
C ALA A 292 5.10 5.38 24.65
N LEU A 293 5.73 5.85 25.71
CA LEU A 293 6.44 7.13 25.72
C LEU A 293 7.75 7.06 24.93
N ALA A 294 8.56 6.02 25.13
CA ALA A 294 9.81 5.80 24.41
C ALA A 294 9.60 5.76 22.90
N LEU A 295 8.58 5.03 22.43
CA LEU A 295 8.23 4.97 21.02
C LEU A 295 7.85 6.33 20.45
N SER A 296 7.07 7.12 21.19
CA SER A 296 6.67 8.46 20.76
C SER A 296 7.85 9.45 20.73
N LEU A 297 8.73 9.39 21.70
CA LEU A 297 9.96 10.20 21.72
C LEU A 297 10.89 9.79 20.56
N ALA A 298 11.11 8.50 20.34
CA ALA A 298 11.92 8.01 19.23
C ALA A 298 11.36 8.44 17.85
N TRP A 299 10.03 8.38 17.68
CA TRP A 299 9.35 8.88 16.49
C TRP A 299 9.63 10.36 16.22
N ASN A 300 9.74 11.16 17.29
CA ASN A 300 10.02 12.61 17.21
C ASN A 300 11.52 12.93 17.26
N HIS A 301 12.39 11.94 17.19
CA HIS A 301 13.85 12.08 17.29
C HIS A 301 14.31 12.73 18.61
N ASP A 302 13.53 12.55 19.68
CA ASP A 302 13.89 13.07 21.00
C ASP A 302 14.96 12.18 21.65
N PRO A 303 16.10 12.75 22.10
CA PRO A 303 17.19 11.96 22.70
C PRO A 303 16.80 11.25 23.98
N ALA A 304 15.78 11.72 24.71
CA ALA A 304 15.27 11.07 25.93
C ALA A 304 14.62 9.69 25.65
N ALA A 305 14.37 9.33 24.39
CA ALA A 305 13.76 8.07 24.03
C ALA A 305 14.50 6.86 24.64
N LEU A 306 15.85 6.88 24.65
CA LEU A 306 16.66 5.76 25.16
C LEU A 306 16.49 5.58 26.66
N GLU A 307 16.38 6.65 27.42
CA GLU A 307 16.15 6.60 28.88
C GLU A 307 14.85 5.87 29.22
N TYR A 308 13.78 6.12 28.44
CA TYR A 308 12.51 5.43 28.63
C TYR A 308 12.52 3.99 28.10
N PHE A 309 13.26 3.69 27.02
CA PHE A 309 13.47 2.30 26.60
C PHE A 309 14.18 1.47 27.66
N ASP A 310 15.08 2.05 28.45
CA ASP A 310 15.78 1.33 29.54
C ASP A 310 14.87 1.01 30.74
N LEU A 311 13.70 1.65 30.83
CA LEU A 311 12.65 1.33 31.83
C LEU A 311 11.75 0.18 31.37
N VAL A 312 11.80 -0.22 30.11
CA VAL A 312 10.95 -1.26 29.54
C VAL A 312 11.46 -2.65 29.92
N ALA A 313 10.58 -3.51 30.42
CA ALA A 313 10.91 -4.90 30.72
C ALA A 313 11.12 -5.70 29.42
N SER A 314 12.08 -6.62 29.42
CA SER A 314 12.45 -7.38 28.19
C SER A 314 11.27 -8.12 27.54
N ARG A 315 10.29 -8.58 28.34
CA ARG A 315 9.10 -9.29 27.86
C ARG A 315 8.12 -8.41 27.07
N ASP A 316 8.19 -7.09 27.23
CA ASP A 316 7.27 -6.13 26.58
C ASP A 316 7.83 -5.60 25.26
N PHE A 317 9.07 -5.97 24.91
CA PHE A 317 9.62 -5.70 23.58
C PHE A 317 9.12 -6.72 22.57
N ASP A 318 8.70 -6.22 21.43
CA ASP A 318 8.54 -6.96 20.18
C ASP A 318 9.56 -6.46 19.13
N ASP A 319 9.59 -7.10 17.96
CA ASP A 319 10.51 -6.68 16.89
C ASP A 319 10.31 -5.21 16.51
N SER A 320 9.08 -4.70 16.48
CA SER A 320 8.80 -3.33 16.10
C SER A 320 9.39 -2.32 17.09
N SER A 321 9.22 -2.57 18.37
CA SER A 321 9.76 -1.73 19.46
C SER A 321 11.29 -1.80 19.56
N LEU A 322 11.87 -2.99 19.34
CA LEU A 322 13.33 -3.17 19.23
C LEU A 322 13.91 -2.42 18.02
N GLU A 323 13.20 -2.42 16.88
CA GLU A 323 13.57 -1.62 15.73
C GLU A 323 13.61 -0.12 16.05
N TRP A 324 12.64 0.40 16.81
CA TRP A 324 12.62 1.79 17.21
C TRP A 324 13.70 2.13 18.23
N ARG A 325 14.00 1.21 19.18
CA ARG A 325 15.13 1.35 20.11
C ARG A 325 16.45 1.38 19.35
N ALA A 326 16.63 0.49 18.35
CA ALA A 326 17.82 0.49 17.51
C ALA A 326 17.95 1.79 16.71
N ARG A 327 16.87 2.32 16.09
CA ARG A 327 16.88 3.61 15.37
C ARG A 327 17.26 4.77 16.29
N ALA A 328 16.65 4.87 17.45
CA ALA A 328 16.97 5.91 18.42
C ALA A 328 18.47 5.85 18.82
N ALA A 329 18.99 4.65 19.06
CA ALA A 329 20.40 4.44 19.37
C ALA A 329 21.34 4.79 18.20
N ILE A 330 20.99 4.40 16.97
CA ILE A 330 21.72 4.78 15.75
C ILE A 330 21.75 6.31 15.58
N LEU A 331 20.63 6.98 15.80
CA LEU A 331 20.55 8.44 15.71
C LEU A 331 21.39 9.15 16.78
N ALA A 332 21.42 8.59 18.00
CA ALA A 332 22.22 9.06 19.10
C ALA A 332 23.70 8.68 19.01
N ALA A 333 24.08 7.88 18.00
CA ALA A 333 25.40 7.25 17.88
C ALA A 333 25.78 6.33 19.07
N ASP A 334 24.79 5.80 19.79
CA ASP A 334 25.00 4.76 20.80
C ASP A 334 25.01 3.37 20.13
N TRP A 335 26.17 3.03 19.60
CA TRP A 335 26.34 1.81 18.80
C TRP A 335 26.25 0.54 19.66
N LYS A 336 26.50 0.62 20.97
CA LYS A 336 26.33 -0.50 21.88
C LYS A 336 24.84 -0.84 22.02
N VAL A 337 24.02 0.13 22.37
CA VAL A 337 22.56 -0.06 22.48
C VAL A 337 21.94 -0.46 21.14
N ALA A 338 22.43 0.10 20.02
CA ALA A 338 22.01 -0.31 18.68
C ALA A 338 22.28 -1.80 18.42
N SER A 339 23.50 -2.27 18.72
CA SER A 339 23.89 -3.68 18.59
C SER A 339 23.07 -4.60 19.50
N GLU A 340 22.90 -4.26 20.77
CA GLU A 340 22.09 -5.01 21.72
C GLU A 340 20.64 -5.14 21.26
N SER A 341 20.05 -4.04 20.74
CA SER A 341 18.68 -4.02 20.24
C SER A 341 18.52 -4.95 19.04
N ILE A 342 19.49 -4.93 18.10
CA ILE A 342 19.48 -5.81 16.91
C ILE A 342 19.61 -7.28 17.32
N VAL A 343 20.49 -7.61 18.28
CA VAL A 343 20.67 -8.97 18.78
C VAL A 343 19.40 -9.50 19.46
N ALA A 344 18.63 -8.63 20.12
CA ALA A 344 17.40 -9.00 20.81
C ALA A 344 16.20 -9.27 19.85
N MET A 345 16.27 -8.82 18.59
CA MET A 345 15.22 -9.09 17.57
C MET A 345 15.10 -10.58 17.25
N SER A 346 13.95 -10.98 16.73
CA SER A 346 13.76 -12.33 16.19
C SER A 346 14.79 -12.67 15.12
N GLU A 347 15.10 -13.97 14.95
CA GLU A 347 16.04 -14.43 13.91
C GLU A 347 15.61 -13.96 12.53
N ASN A 348 14.32 -14.09 12.21
CA ASN A 348 13.80 -13.65 10.91
C ASN A 348 14.06 -12.17 10.65
N ASN A 349 13.90 -11.31 11.65
CA ASN A 349 14.12 -9.87 11.51
C ASN A 349 15.60 -9.54 11.41
N ARG A 350 16.44 -10.12 12.25
CA ARG A 350 17.91 -9.94 12.21
C ARG A 350 18.55 -10.32 10.89
N GLN A 351 18.03 -11.36 10.22
CA GLN A 351 18.55 -11.84 8.94
C GLN A 351 18.11 -10.99 7.74
N THR A 352 17.25 -10.00 7.92
CA THR A 352 16.94 -9.07 6.84
C THR A 352 18.18 -8.27 6.43
N ALA A 353 18.28 -7.89 5.14
CA ALA A 353 19.38 -7.06 4.64
C ALA A 353 19.56 -5.77 5.47
N ARG A 354 18.45 -5.19 5.92
CA ARG A 354 18.41 -4.00 6.75
C ARG A 354 19.19 -4.21 8.05
N TRP A 355 18.82 -5.18 8.86
CA TRP A 355 19.41 -5.35 10.18
C TRP A 355 20.80 -5.97 10.14
N ARG A 356 21.13 -6.76 9.11
CA ARG A 356 22.51 -7.16 8.81
C ARG A 356 23.42 -5.96 8.48
N TYR A 357 22.91 -4.99 7.71
CA TYR A 357 23.65 -3.76 7.42
C TYR A 357 23.90 -2.94 8.70
N TRP A 358 22.88 -2.74 9.53
CA TRP A 358 23.04 -1.98 10.76
C TRP A 358 23.90 -2.72 11.81
N ALA A 359 23.86 -4.03 11.87
CA ALA A 359 24.81 -4.82 12.66
C ALA A 359 26.25 -4.62 12.18
N ALA A 360 26.47 -4.58 10.84
CA ALA A 360 27.78 -4.27 10.28
C ALA A 360 28.24 -2.85 10.64
N ARG A 361 27.35 -1.86 10.57
CA ARG A 361 27.63 -0.48 10.97
C ARG A 361 27.99 -0.38 12.46
N ALA A 362 27.22 -1.03 13.33
CA ALA A 362 27.50 -1.06 14.76
C ALA A 362 28.85 -1.72 15.05
N ALA A 363 29.16 -2.87 14.46
CA ALA A 363 30.45 -3.54 14.61
C ALA A 363 31.63 -2.64 14.17
N ALA A 364 31.49 -1.93 13.02
CA ALA A 364 32.49 -0.99 12.54
C ALA A 364 32.75 0.16 13.54
N GLN A 365 31.71 0.71 14.12
CA GLN A 365 31.80 1.81 15.10
C GLN A 365 32.31 1.35 16.46
N LEU A 366 32.09 0.10 16.80
CA LEU A 366 32.63 -0.57 18.02
C LEU A 366 34.05 -1.13 17.77
N HIS A 367 34.69 -0.78 16.65
CA HIS A 367 36.04 -1.18 16.27
C HIS A 367 36.25 -2.68 16.00
N ASP A 368 35.18 -3.47 15.81
CA ASP A 368 35.27 -4.83 15.28
C ASP A 368 35.23 -4.83 13.75
N SER A 369 36.32 -4.41 13.14
CA SER A 369 36.47 -4.31 11.68
C SER A 369 36.32 -5.67 11.00
N SER A 370 36.66 -6.78 11.66
CA SER A 370 36.57 -8.12 11.12
C SER A 370 35.12 -8.57 10.96
N GLN A 371 34.29 -8.36 11.99
CA GLN A 371 32.87 -8.65 11.97
C GLN A 371 32.14 -7.72 10.99
N ALA A 372 32.44 -6.43 11.04
CA ALA A 372 31.87 -5.45 10.12
C ALA A 372 32.06 -5.86 8.65
N ARG A 373 33.31 -6.22 8.28
CA ARG A 373 33.63 -6.65 6.93
C ARG A 373 32.86 -7.91 6.52
N ARG A 374 32.84 -8.95 7.37
CA ARG A 374 32.07 -10.18 7.07
C ARG A 374 30.58 -9.90 6.84
N LEU A 375 29.98 -9.05 7.66
CA LEU A 375 28.56 -8.69 7.54
C LEU A 375 28.29 -7.88 6.27
N TYR A 376 29.13 -6.89 5.94
CA TYR A 376 28.99 -6.16 4.67
C TYR A 376 29.17 -7.07 3.45
N GLU A 377 30.17 -7.96 3.46
CA GLU A 377 30.39 -8.92 2.38
C GLU A 377 29.21 -9.86 2.17
N SER A 378 28.53 -10.28 3.26
CA SER A 378 27.33 -11.11 3.17
C SER A 378 26.13 -10.45 2.52
N LEU A 379 26.12 -9.11 2.41
CA LEU A 379 25.05 -8.34 1.80
C LEU A 379 25.20 -8.16 0.28
N LEU A 380 26.40 -8.38 -0.26
CA LEU A 380 26.70 -8.07 -1.67
C LEU A 380 25.88 -8.89 -2.67
N SER A 381 25.32 -10.03 -2.23
CA SER A 381 24.45 -10.89 -3.05
C SER A 381 22.96 -10.60 -2.92
N ASP A 382 22.55 -9.59 -2.17
CA ASP A 382 21.14 -9.37 -1.86
C ASP A 382 20.38 -8.50 -2.90
N ASP A 383 21.12 -7.82 -3.77
CA ASP A 383 20.55 -6.98 -4.85
C ASP A 383 19.46 -6.00 -4.37
N ASN A 384 19.81 -5.12 -3.46
CA ASN A 384 18.92 -4.10 -2.90
C ASN A 384 19.69 -2.86 -2.40
N TYR A 385 18.98 -1.88 -1.86
CA TYR A 385 19.58 -0.67 -1.30
C TYR A 385 20.71 -0.97 -0.29
N TYR A 386 20.53 -1.94 0.60
CA TYR A 386 21.52 -2.24 1.63
C TYR A 386 22.77 -2.95 1.06
N SER A 387 22.63 -3.74 0.00
CA SER A 387 23.79 -4.30 -0.72
C SER A 387 24.63 -3.22 -1.37
N ALA A 388 23.96 -2.20 -1.96
CA ALA A 388 24.63 -1.04 -2.55
C ALA A 388 25.34 -0.18 -1.48
N MET A 389 24.71 0.02 -0.32
CA MET A 389 25.33 0.70 0.81
C MET A 389 26.51 -0.06 1.40
N ALA A 390 26.41 -1.40 1.49
CA ALA A 390 27.53 -2.26 1.93
C ALA A 390 28.70 -2.20 0.95
N ALA A 391 28.43 -2.23 -0.36
CA ALA A 391 29.45 -2.07 -1.39
C ALA A 391 30.18 -0.70 -1.27
N ALA A 392 29.41 0.39 -1.04
CA ALA A 392 29.98 1.70 -0.80
C ALA A 392 30.92 1.73 0.43
N ARG A 393 30.55 1.07 1.53
CA ARG A 393 31.37 0.93 2.74
C ARG A 393 32.63 0.08 2.53
N LEU A 394 32.54 -0.88 1.62
CA LEU A 394 33.69 -1.72 1.22
C LEU A 394 34.53 -1.11 0.10
N HIS A 395 34.20 0.08 -0.38
CA HIS A 395 34.83 0.72 -1.55
C HIS A 395 34.77 -0.16 -2.81
N ARG A 396 33.63 -0.82 -3.02
CA ARG A 396 33.35 -1.65 -4.20
C ARG A 396 32.27 -1.03 -5.07
N THR A 397 32.32 -1.30 -6.35
CA THR A 397 31.24 -1.01 -7.29
C THR A 397 30.14 -2.06 -7.20
N VAL A 398 28.95 -1.72 -7.68
CA VAL A 398 27.77 -2.59 -7.71
C VAL A 398 27.45 -2.98 -9.16
N ILE A 399 27.27 -4.25 -9.38
CA ILE A 399 26.69 -4.81 -10.60
C ILE A 399 25.49 -5.64 -10.16
N PRO A 400 24.25 -5.26 -10.53
CA PRO A 400 23.08 -6.06 -10.22
C PRO A 400 23.19 -7.49 -10.76
N LEU A 401 22.78 -8.48 -9.97
CA LEU A 401 22.93 -9.90 -10.29
C LEU A 401 21.80 -10.35 -11.23
N LEU A 402 21.96 -10.07 -12.52
CA LEU A 402 20.94 -10.43 -13.52
C LEU A 402 20.75 -11.94 -13.64
N GLN A 403 19.52 -12.39 -13.39
CA GLN A 403 19.06 -13.75 -13.67
C GLN A 403 17.90 -13.68 -14.66
N THR A 404 18.16 -14.05 -15.89
CA THR A 404 17.15 -14.02 -16.94
C THR A 404 16.25 -15.25 -16.85
N LEU A 405 14.95 -15.06 -16.81
CA LEU A 405 13.96 -16.11 -17.01
C LEU A 405 13.88 -16.44 -18.51
N PRO A 406 14.39 -17.60 -18.98
CA PRO A 406 14.33 -17.92 -20.40
C PRO A 406 12.88 -18.14 -20.85
N PRO A 407 12.49 -17.72 -22.08
CA PRO A 407 11.16 -18.01 -22.61
C PRO A 407 11.00 -19.49 -22.97
N ASP A 408 9.88 -20.07 -22.59
CA ASP A 408 9.41 -21.37 -23.05
C ASP A 408 8.18 -21.15 -23.95
N GLN A 409 8.37 -21.29 -25.27
CA GLN A 409 7.35 -20.95 -26.26
C GLN A 409 6.11 -21.83 -26.17
N GLU A 410 6.25 -23.10 -25.80
CA GLU A 410 5.13 -24.03 -25.64
C GLU A 410 4.29 -23.66 -24.42
N LEU A 411 4.94 -23.36 -23.29
CA LEU A 411 4.25 -22.90 -22.09
C LEU A 411 3.58 -21.54 -22.31
N LEU A 412 4.24 -20.58 -22.97
CA LEU A 412 3.67 -19.27 -23.28
C LEU A 412 2.38 -19.43 -24.11
N ALA A 413 2.43 -20.18 -25.21
CA ALA A 413 1.27 -20.44 -26.05
C ALA A 413 0.18 -21.21 -25.30
N SER A 414 0.52 -22.11 -24.39
CA SER A 414 -0.46 -22.85 -23.59
C SER A 414 -1.20 -21.95 -22.60
N ILE A 415 -0.51 -20.97 -22.01
CA ILE A 415 -1.12 -19.98 -21.10
C ILE A 415 -2.10 -19.08 -21.86
N GLU A 416 -1.72 -18.58 -23.03
CA GLU A 416 -2.56 -17.69 -23.83
C GLU A 416 -3.85 -18.37 -24.33
N ARG A 417 -3.85 -19.69 -24.48
CA ARG A 417 -5.04 -20.49 -24.83
C ARG A 417 -5.98 -20.79 -23.65
N VAL A 418 -5.63 -20.46 -22.42
CA VAL A 418 -6.54 -20.60 -21.28
C VAL A 418 -7.67 -19.56 -21.43
N PRO A 419 -8.95 -19.97 -21.50
CA PRO A 419 -10.05 -19.02 -21.81
C PRO A 419 -10.14 -17.83 -20.84
N ALA A 420 -9.80 -18.01 -19.57
CA ALA A 420 -9.76 -16.93 -18.60
C ALA A 420 -8.60 -15.96 -18.87
N MET A 421 -7.44 -16.45 -19.35
CA MET A 421 -6.31 -15.60 -19.75
C MET A 421 -6.62 -14.82 -21.00
N GLU A 422 -7.30 -15.42 -21.97
CA GLU A 422 -7.78 -14.73 -23.16
C GLU A 422 -8.73 -13.59 -22.80
N ARG A 423 -9.72 -13.83 -21.94
CA ARG A 423 -10.62 -12.78 -21.44
C ARG A 423 -9.86 -11.73 -20.63
N ALA A 424 -8.90 -12.10 -19.81
CA ALA A 424 -8.07 -11.17 -19.06
C ALA A 424 -7.32 -10.20 -19.99
N ARG A 425 -6.74 -10.72 -21.07
CA ARG A 425 -6.07 -9.90 -22.09
C ARG A 425 -7.03 -8.92 -22.76
N GLU A 426 -8.17 -9.42 -23.24
CA GLU A 426 -9.15 -8.58 -23.93
C GLU A 426 -9.75 -7.49 -23.03
N LEU A 427 -10.06 -7.85 -21.76
CA LEU A 427 -10.51 -6.87 -20.76
C LEU A 427 -9.44 -5.80 -20.46
N PHE A 428 -8.16 -6.23 -20.37
CA PHE A 428 -7.06 -5.30 -20.20
C PHE A 428 -6.94 -4.32 -21.39
N LEU A 429 -7.05 -4.81 -22.62
CA LEU A 429 -7.03 -3.99 -23.82
C LEU A 429 -8.26 -3.05 -23.94
N CYS A 430 -9.38 -3.44 -23.33
CA CYS A 430 -10.57 -2.59 -23.21
C CYS A 430 -10.49 -1.59 -22.03
N GLY A 431 -9.41 -1.55 -21.25
CA GLY A 431 -9.27 -0.67 -20.08
C GLY A 431 -10.05 -1.14 -18.84
N MET A 432 -10.65 -2.33 -18.86
CA MET A 432 -11.44 -2.92 -17.77
C MET A 432 -10.52 -3.70 -16.81
N ARG A 433 -9.64 -2.97 -16.13
CA ARG A 433 -8.53 -3.59 -15.36
C ARG A 433 -8.97 -4.44 -14.18
N GLN A 434 -10.03 -4.08 -13.47
CA GLN A 434 -10.50 -4.85 -12.32
C GLN A 434 -11.05 -6.21 -12.77
N GLU A 435 -11.82 -6.22 -13.83
CA GLU A 435 -12.35 -7.42 -14.45
C GLU A 435 -11.22 -8.26 -15.06
N ALA A 436 -10.25 -7.61 -15.73
CA ALA A 436 -9.07 -8.26 -16.26
C ALA A 436 -8.26 -8.97 -15.15
N LEU A 437 -8.07 -8.32 -14.01
CA LEU A 437 -7.38 -8.93 -12.86
C LEU A 437 -8.16 -10.13 -12.30
N ALA A 438 -9.48 -10.04 -12.23
CA ALA A 438 -10.32 -11.14 -11.74
C ALA A 438 -10.25 -12.37 -12.68
N GLU A 439 -10.27 -12.15 -14.00
CA GLU A 439 -10.07 -13.24 -14.98
C GLU A 439 -8.63 -13.78 -14.95
N TRP A 440 -7.64 -12.91 -14.80
CA TRP A 440 -6.26 -13.34 -14.61
C TRP A 440 -6.12 -14.24 -13.38
N GLN A 441 -6.69 -13.86 -12.24
CA GLN A 441 -6.64 -14.68 -11.02
C GLN A 441 -7.31 -16.04 -11.20
N LEU A 442 -8.45 -16.10 -11.91
CA LEU A 442 -9.10 -17.36 -12.25
C LEU A 442 -8.21 -18.23 -13.13
N GLY A 443 -7.67 -17.67 -14.21
CA GLY A 443 -6.77 -18.38 -15.11
C GLY A 443 -5.49 -18.83 -14.40
N TYR A 444 -4.85 -17.95 -13.66
CA TYR A 444 -3.63 -18.22 -12.89
C TYR A 444 -3.81 -19.37 -11.88
N GLY A 445 -5.01 -19.47 -11.27
CA GLY A 445 -5.34 -20.56 -10.36
C GLY A 445 -5.28 -21.93 -11.01
N SER A 446 -5.55 -22.03 -12.32
CA SER A 446 -5.53 -23.28 -13.09
C SER A 446 -4.15 -23.66 -13.66
N LEU A 447 -3.17 -22.72 -13.63
CA LEU A 447 -1.84 -22.92 -14.19
C LEU A 447 -0.98 -23.85 -13.32
N SER A 448 -0.15 -24.66 -13.98
CA SER A 448 0.95 -25.39 -13.34
C SER A 448 2.01 -24.41 -12.82
N GLU A 449 2.91 -24.87 -11.95
CA GLU A 449 4.01 -24.05 -11.41
C GLU A 449 4.90 -23.46 -12.53
N ALA A 450 5.26 -24.28 -13.53
CA ALA A 450 6.05 -23.83 -14.68
C ALA A 450 5.30 -22.76 -15.51
N GLN A 451 4.00 -22.94 -15.74
CA GLN A 451 3.18 -21.94 -16.42
C GLN A 451 3.04 -20.65 -15.59
N ARG A 452 2.88 -20.74 -14.26
CA ARG A 452 2.84 -19.55 -13.38
C ARG A 452 4.12 -18.74 -13.50
N LEU A 453 5.28 -19.41 -13.55
CA LEU A 453 6.56 -18.74 -13.75
C LEU A 453 6.61 -18.03 -15.12
N GLN A 454 6.20 -18.70 -16.20
CA GLN A 454 6.18 -18.12 -17.56
C GLN A 454 5.11 -17.03 -17.73
N SER A 455 4.06 -17.00 -16.91
CA SER A 455 3.01 -15.97 -16.99
C SER A 455 3.53 -14.56 -16.68
N ILE A 456 4.71 -14.42 -16.03
CA ILE A 456 5.44 -13.15 -15.91
C ILE A 456 5.73 -12.55 -17.29
N ARG A 457 6.22 -13.40 -18.23
CA ARG A 457 6.52 -13.00 -19.60
C ARG A 457 5.26 -12.68 -20.40
N VAL A 458 4.19 -13.45 -20.19
CA VAL A 458 2.90 -13.19 -20.84
C VAL A 458 2.39 -11.80 -20.46
N ALA A 459 2.36 -11.46 -19.17
CA ALA A 459 1.93 -10.14 -18.71
C ALA A 459 2.84 -9.01 -19.25
N ALA A 460 4.16 -9.24 -19.27
CA ALA A 460 5.13 -8.27 -19.81
C ALA A 460 4.94 -8.06 -21.34
N ALA A 461 4.68 -9.13 -22.09
CA ALA A 461 4.40 -9.06 -23.53
C ALA A 461 3.11 -8.27 -23.83
N TRP A 462 2.10 -8.39 -22.98
CA TRP A 462 0.87 -7.58 -23.07
C TRP A 462 1.08 -6.12 -22.62
N ARG A 463 2.28 -5.74 -22.18
CA ARG A 463 2.59 -4.44 -21.56
C ARG A 463 1.81 -4.18 -20.27
N TRP A 464 1.34 -5.22 -19.63
CA TRP A 464 0.71 -5.17 -18.33
C TRP A 464 1.78 -5.26 -17.22
N TYR A 465 2.60 -4.21 -17.13
CA TYR A 465 3.84 -4.22 -16.36
C TYR A 465 3.64 -4.40 -14.86
N ASP A 466 2.63 -3.76 -14.28
CA ASP A 466 2.30 -3.93 -12.86
C ASP A 466 1.89 -5.38 -12.55
N GLN A 467 1.18 -6.06 -13.46
CA GLN A 467 0.83 -7.46 -13.31
C GLN A 467 2.05 -8.37 -13.45
N ALA A 468 2.95 -8.09 -14.40
CA ALA A 468 4.20 -8.82 -14.55
C ALA A 468 5.06 -8.75 -13.27
N ILE A 469 5.18 -7.55 -12.68
CA ILE A 469 5.91 -7.32 -11.42
C ILE A 469 5.22 -8.03 -10.24
N ALA A 470 3.88 -8.00 -10.18
CA ALA A 470 3.12 -8.67 -9.12
C ALA A 470 3.32 -10.20 -9.16
N VAL A 471 3.24 -10.80 -10.36
CA VAL A 471 3.48 -12.23 -10.54
C VAL A 471 4.93 -12.60 -10.26
N ALA A 472 5.89 -11.79 -10.72
CA ALA A 472 7.30 -11.99 -10.43
C ALA A 472 7.58 -12.00 -8.91
N SER A 473 6.97 -11.08 -8.17
CA SER A 473 7.05 -11.05 -6.71
C SER A 473 6.48 -12.33 -6.07
N ALA A 474 5.31 -12.80 -6.54
CA ALA A 474 4.68 -14.02 -6.06
C ALA A 474 5.54 -15.27 -6.35
N GLN A 475 6.22 -15.29 -7.50
CA GLN A 475 7.12 -16.37 -7.94
C GLN A 475 8.57 -16.19 -7.45
N ARG A 476 8.86 -15.14 -6.65
CA ARG A 476 10.19 -14.80 -6.12
C ARG A 476 11.24 -14.59 -7.22
N VAL A 477 10.82 -14.09 -8.38
CA VAL A 477 11.69 -13.68 -9.49
C VAL A 477 11.95 -12.18 -9.34
N PHE A 478 13.09 -11.81 -8.76
CA PHE A 478 13.41 -10.40 -8.49
C PHE A 478 14.49 -9.83 -9.39
N ASN A 479 15.28 -10.69 -10.02
CA ASN A 479 16.55 -10.33 -10.65
C ASN A 479 16.51 -10.37 -12.19
N ASP A 480 15.35 -10.64 -12.83
CA ASP A 480 15.22 -10.42 -14.27
C ASP A 480 14.96 -8.93 -14.55
N TYR A 481 16.04 -8.14 -14.42
CA TYR A 481 15.96 -6.69 -14.55
C TYR A 481 15.54 -6.24 -15.96
N VAL A 482 15.86 -7.01 -17.00
CA VAL A 482 15.44 -6.69 -18.37
C VAL A 482 13.91 -6.76 -18.49
N LEU A 483 13.29 -7.75 -17.84
CA LEU A 483 11.84 -7.96 -17.86
C LEU A 483 11.10 -7.02 -16.89
N LEU A 484 11.69 -6.76 -15.71
CA LEU A 484 11.02 -6.08 -14.61
C LEU A 484 11.28 -4.57 -14.54
N TYR A 485 12.20 -4.05 -15.37
CA TYR A 485 12.52 -2.61 -15.47
C TYR A 485 12.35 -2.10 -16.91
N PRO A 486 11.14 -2.26 -17.49
CA PRO A 486 10.87 -1.77 -18.84
C PRO A 486 10.95 -0.24 -18.88
N ARG A 487 11.16 0.29 -20.09
CA ARG A 487 11.21 1.74 -20.36
C ARG A 487 10.14 2.11 -21.42
N PRO A 488 8.84 2.00 -21.08
CA PRO A 488 7.78 2.16 -22.08
C PRO A 488 7.54 3.63 -22.51
N PHE A 489 8.10 4.61 -21.79
CA PHE A 489 7.88 6.05 -21.99
C PHE A 489 9.20 6.80 -22.23
N ASP A 490 10.12 6.24 -23.03
CA ASP A 490 11.45 6.82 -23.22
C ASP A 490 11.40 8.23 -23.80
N THR A 491 10.54 8.50 -24.77
CA THR A 491 10.38 9.82 -25.36
C THR A 491 9.95 10.87 -24.32
N GLU A 492 8.94 10.57 -23.54
CA GLU A 492 8.37 11.45 -22.51
C GLU A 492 9.36 11.68 -21.37
N VAL A 493 10.01 10.60 -20.92
CA VAL A 493 11.01 10.67 -19.84
C VAL A 493 12.23 11.46 -20.27
N GLU A 494 12.74 11.26 -21.49
CA GLU A 494 13.91 12.00 -21.96
C GLU A 494 13.61 13.48 -22.20
N GLN A 495 12.40 13.81 -22.69
CA GLN A 495 11.97 15.20 -22.78
C GLN A 495 11.87 15.87 -21.42
N ALA A 496 11.25 15.20 -20.46
CA ALA A 496 11.13 15.67 -19.08
C ALA A 496 12.51 15.81 -18.40
N ALA A 497 13.42 14.85 -18.62
CA ALA A 497 14.78 14.84 -18.11
C ALA A 497 15.59 16.07 -18.60
N ARG A 498 15.54 16.34 -19.90
CA ARG A 498 16.19 17.54 -20.47
C ARG A 498 15.64 18.83 -19.90
N LEU A 499 14.31 18.96 -19.80
CA LEU A 499 13.66 20.18 -19.29
C LEU A 499 13.89 20.39 -17.79
N ALA A 500 13.87 19.33 -17.00
CA ALA A 500 14.08 19.40 -15.56
C ALA A 500 15.56 19.29 -15.16
N GLN A 501 16.48 19.05 -16.10
CA GLN A 501 17.90 18.79 -15.84
C GLN A 501 18.10 17.67 -14.81
N LEU A 502 17.44 16.54 -15.05
CA LEU A 502 17.51 15.32 -14.24
C LEU A 502 18.01 14.15 -15.08
N GLU A 503 18.65 13.19 -14.42
CA GLU A 503 18.98 11.92 -15.05
C GLU A 503 17.71 11.11 -15.35
N PRO A 504 17.56 10.53 -16.58
CA PRO A 504 16.39 9.73 -16.92
C PRO A 504 16.12 8.56 -15.94
N GLY A 505 17.19 7.93 -15.44
CA GLY A 505 17.10 6.86 -14.43
C GLY A 505 16.41 7.29 -13.15
N LEU A 506 16.57 8.53 -12.73
CA LEU A 506 15.89 9.08 -11.54
C LEU A 506 14.38 9.23 -11.78
N ILE A 507 13.99 9.72 -12.97
CA ILE A 507 12.57 9.86 -13.32
C ILE A 507 11.91 8.48 -13.42
N TYR A 508 12.56 7.52 -14.09
CA TYR A 508 12.08 6.14 -14.15
C TYR A 508 11.99 5.46 -12.79
N GLY A 509 12.95 5.73 -11.89
CA GLY A 509 12.91 5.23 -10.52
C GLY A 509 11.68 5.71 -9.76
N VAL A 510 11.35 7.00 -9.87
CA VAL A 510 10.14 7.58 -9.27
C VAL A 510 8.88 7.04 -9.94
N LEU A 511 8.80 7.05 -11.28
CA LEU A 511 7.65 6.56 -12.05
C LEU A 511 7.33 5.09 -11.70
N ARG A 512 8.36 4.23 -11.64
CA ARG A 512 8.19 2.83 -11.25
C ARG A 512 7.66 2.69 -9.83
N GLN A 513 8.17 3.48 -8.89
CA GLN A 513 7.75 3.44 -7.49
C GLN A 513 6.32 3.97 -7.29
N GLU A 514 5.91 4.98 -8.06
CA GLU A 514 4.62 5.65 -7.92
C GLU A 514 3.45 4.86 -8.54
N SER A 515 3.63 4.35 -9.73
CA SER A 515 2.51 3.79 -10.50
C SER A 515 2.73 2.38 -11.05
N LEU A 516 3.96 1.82 -10.96
CA LEU A 516 4.34 0.63 -11.72
C LEU A 516 3.97 0.74 -13.21
N TYR A 517 4.20 1.93 -13.79
CA TYR A 517 3.92 2.29 -15.19
C TYR A 517 2.43 2.42 -15.55
N ARG A 518 1.53 2.47 -14.57
CA ARG A 518 0.10 2.64 -14.83
C ARG A 518 -0.24 4.09 -15.12
N VAL A 519 -0.70 4.36 -16.34
CA VAL A 519 -1.17 5.70 -16.75
C VAL A 519 -2.47 6.09 -16.05
N ASP A 520 -3.31 5.11 -15.72
CA ASP A 520 -4.64 5.24 -15.11
C ASP A 520 -4.62 5.17 -13.57
N ALA A 521 -3.44 5.15 -12.96
CA ALA A 521 -3.32 4.99 -11.51
C ALA A 521 -3.98 6.15 -10.75
N VAL A 522 -4.80 5.80 -9.75
CA VAL A 522 -5.39 6.74 -8.78
C VAL A 522 -5.19 6.18 -7.37
N SER A 523 -4.58 6.97 -6.49
CA SER A 523 -4.39 6.59 -5.09
C SER A 523 -5.60 6.97 -4.22
N SER A 524 -5.65 6.45 -2.98
CA SER A 524 -6.64 6.84 -1.98
C SER A 524 -6.58 8.33 -1.60
N ALA A 525 -5.44 8.98 -1.83
CA ALA A 525 -5.25 10.42 -1.63
C ALA A 525 -5.50 11.25 -2.89
N ASP A 526 -6.16 10.68 -3.91
CA ASP A 526 -6.46 11.31 -5.20
C ASP A 526 -5.23 11.76 -6.01
N ALA A 527 -4.08 11.10 -5.80
CA ALA A 527 -2.91 11.27 -6.66
C ALA A 527 -3.09 10.44 -7.95
N ARG A 528 -2.68 10.98 -9.12
CA ARG A 528 -3.06 10.46 -10.43
C ARG A 528 -1.89 10.29 -11.38
N GLY A 529 -2.03 9.30 -12.28
CA GLY A 529 -1.15 9.07 -13.42
C GLY A 529 0.22 8.50 -13.07
N LEU A 530 1.12 8.52 -14.04
CA LEU A 530 2.44 7.88 -13.94
C LEU A 530 3.28 8.36 -12.75
N MET A 531 3.22 9.65 -12.44
CA MET A 531 4.03 10.29 -11.39
C MET A 531 3.21 10.62 -10.13
N GLN A 532 1.98 10.12 -10.01
CA GLN A 532 1.10 10.23 -8.83
C GLN A 532 1.02 11.66 -8.26
N LEU A 533 0.65 12.62 -9.11
CA LEU A 533 0.47 13.99 -8.70
C LEU A 533 -0.98 14.25 -8.27
N GLN A 534 -1.17 14.90 -7.12
CA GLN A 534 -2.44 15.54 -6.78
C GLN A 534 -2.64 16.78 -7.65
N LEU A 535 -3.88 17.06 -8.07
CA LEU A 535 -4.20 18.15 -8.99
C LEU A 535 -3.69 19.52 -8.52
N ASP A 536 -3.81 19.83 -7.24
CA ASP A 536 -3.31 21.10 -6.69
C ASP A 536 -1.78 21.21 -6.74
N THR A 537 -1.08 20.09 -6.52
CA THR A 537 0.38 20.04 -6.67
C THR A 537 0.77 20.22 -8.14
N ALA A 538 0.09 19.53 -9.06
CA ALA A 538 0.32 19.67 -10.49
C ALA A 538 0.10 21.11 -10.98
N ARG A 539 -0.98 21.76 -10.55
CA ARG A 539 -1.29 23.16 -10.89
C ARG A 539 -0.26 24.16 -10.33
N ARG A 540 0.21 23.96 -9.09
CA ARG A 540 1.29 24.80 -8.52
C ARG A 540 2.58 24.63 -9.30
N THR A 541 2.95 23.40 -9.61
CA THR A 541 4.15 23.06 -10.40
C THR A 541 4.07 23.66 -11.81
N ALA A 542 2.94 23.48 -12.50
CA ALA A 542 2.71 24.05 -13.84
C ALA A 542 2.87 25.58 -13.84
N ARG A 543 2.30 26.26 -12.84
CA ARG A 543 2.44 27.72 -12.71
C ARG A 543 3.91 28.13 -12.49
N GLN A 544 4.63 27.45 -11.62
CA GLN A 544 6.03 27.74 -11.31
C GLN A 544 6.91 27.54 -12.56
N TRP A 545 6.60 26.54 -13.37
CA TRP A 545 7.36 26.19 -14.59
C TRP A 545 6.78 26.83 -15.86
N LYS A 546 5.83 27.79 -15.71
CA LYS A 546 5.18 28.49 -16.83
C LYS A 546 4.60 27.52 -17.88
N ARG A 547 3.92 26.48 -17.41
CA ARG A 547 3.22 25.47 -18.22
C ARG A 547 1.72 25.71 -18.16
N PRO A 548 0.94 25.20 -19.15
CA PRO A 548 -0.49 25.22 -19.12
C PRO A 548 -1.04 24.65 -17.81
N LYS A 549 -2.16 25.21 -17.35
CA LYS A 549 -2.83 24.73 -16.13
C LYS A 549 -3.50 23.39 -16.42
N PRO A 550 -3.12 22.29 -15.75
CA PRO A 550 -3.71 20.99 -16.00
C PRO A 550 -5.09 20.85 -15.37
N ASP A 551 -5.91 19.99 -15.95
CA ASP A 551 -7.10 19.42 -15.34
C ASP A 551 -6.85 17.98 -14.85
N LEU A 552 -7.92 17.28 -14.40
CA LEU A 552 -7.77 15.92 -13.88
C LEU A 552 -7.40 14.91 -14.96
N SER A 553 -7.89 15.09 -16.19
CA SER A 553 -7.64 14.18 -17.30
C SER A 553 -6.21 14.28 -17.82
N ASP A 554 -5.64 15.49 -17.79
CA ASP A 554 -4.25 15.73 -18.22
C ASP A 554 -3.22 14.94 -17.39
N LEU A 555 -3.55 14.60 -16.14
CA LEU A 555 -2.65 13.83 -15.28
C LEU A 555 -2.52 12.34 -15.69
N PHE A 556 -3.44 11.86 -16.53
CA PHE A 556 -3.35 10.52 -17.12
C PHE A 556 -2.60 10.52 -18.47
N ASP A 557 -2.33 11.71 -19.05
CA ASP A 557 -1.47 11.81 -20.21
C ASP A 557 0.00 11.57 -19.82
N PRO A 558 0.70 10.59 -20.43
CA PRO A 558 2.07 10.24 -20.05
C PRO A 558 3.04 11.43 -20.16
N ALA A 559 2.93 12.26 -21.19
CA ALA A 559 3.83 13.40 -21.40
C ALA A 559 3.61 14.47 -20.32
N THR A 560 2.38 14.82 -20.01
CA THR A 560 2.02 15.82 -18.99
C THR A 560 2.40 15.32 -17.58
N SER A 561 2.03 14.07 -17.25
CA SER A 561 2.32 13.49 -15.96
C SER A 561 3.82 13.43 -15.69
N THR A 562 4.60 12.92 -16.65
CA THR A 562 6.06 12.79 -16.54
C THR A 562 6.74 14.16 -16.45
N LEU A 563 6.34 15.12 -17.30
CA LEU A 563 6.90 16.47 -17.26
C LEU A 563 6.66 17.17 -15.92
N LEU A 564 5.41 17.16 -15.44
CA LEU A 564 5.07 17.85 -14.18
C LEU A 564 5.69 17.13 -12.97
N GLY A 565 5.78 15.79 -13.00
CA GLY A 565 6.46 15.01 -11.96
C GLY A 565 7.96 15.32 -11.89
N ALA A 566 8.65 15.36 -13.03
CA ALA A 566 10.06 15.73 -13.11
C ALA A 566 10.29 17.18 -12.66
N ALA A 567 9.44 18.11 -13.10
CA ALA A 567 9.48 19.50 -12.69
C ALA A 567 9.29 19.67 -11.16
N ARG A 568 8.37 18.90 -10.56
CA ARG A 568 8.19 18.86 -9.11
C ARG A 568 9.43 18.33 -8.41
N LEU A 569 10.01 17.23 -8.91
CA LEU A 569 11.22 16.65 -8.35
C LEU A 569 12.40 17.62 -8.41
N ARG A 570 12.59 18.33 -9.54
CA ARG A 570 13.61 19.38 -9.69
C ARG A 570 13.42 20.49 -8.66
N THR A 571 12.18 20.98 -8.54
CA THR A 571 11.83 21.99 -7.54
C THR A 571 12.22 21.56 -6.12
N LEU A 572 11.98 20.30 -5.76
CA LEU A 572 12.35 19.76 -4.46
C LEU A 572 13.86 19.62 -4.30
N LEU A 573 14.57 19.20 -5.34
CA LEU A 573 16.05 19.18 -5.32
C LEU A 573 16.63 20.57 -5.11
N ASP A 574 16.10 21.60 -5.77
CA ASP A 574 16.52 22.97 -5.57
C ASP A 574 16.22 23.45 -4.15
N GLN A 575 15.04 23.12 -3.61
CA GLN A 575 14.65 23.48 -2.25
C GLN A 575 15.54 22.84 -1.19
N PHE A 576 16.01 21.62 -1.43
CA PHE A 576 16.82 20.83 -0.48
C PHE A 576 18.29 20.72 -0.88
N ASP A 577 18.83 21.72 -1.57
CA ASP A 577 20.26 21.87 -1.89
C ASP A 577 20.86 20.65 -2.60
N GLY A 578 20.12 20.07 -3.54
CA GLY A 578 20.51 18.92 -4.34
C GLY A 578 20.54 17.57 -3.59
N GLN A 579 20.09 17.53 -2.35
CA GLN A 579 20.12 16.31 -1.53
C GLN A 579 19.04 15.33 -1.97
N ILE A 580 19.38 14.38 -2.86
CA ILE A 580 18.45 13.41 -3.48
C ILE A 580 17.59 12.68 -2.43
N PRO A 581 18.13 12.08 -1.36
CA PRO A 581 17.29 11.36 -0.39
C PRO A 581 16.22 12.27 0.25
N VAL A 582 16.57 13.53 0.52
CA VAL A 582 15.68 14.51 1.13
C VAL A 582 14.57 14.94 0.16
N ALA A 583 14.93 15.18 -1.10
CA ALA A 583 13.98 15.51 -2.17
C ALA A 583 13.00 14.37 -2.44
N LEU A 584 13.48 13.12 -2.46
CA LEU A 584 12.63 11.93 -2.62
C LEU A 584 11.66 11.77 -1.44
N ALA A 585 12.15 11.93 -0.21
CA ALA A 585 11.29 11.91 0.97
C ALA A 585 10.21 13.01 0.91
N ALA A 586 10.58 14.22 0.43
CA ALA A 586 9.66 15.34 0.28
C ALA A 586 8.66 15.15 -0.88
N TYR A 587 9.02 14.39 -1.89
CA TYR A 587 8.09 14.02 -2.96
C TYR A 587 6.94 13.17 -2.42
N ASN A 588 7.25 12.13 -1.63
CA ASN A 588 6.27 11.22 -1.06
C ASN A 588 5.53 11.82 0.15
N ALA A 589 6.24 12.28 1.19
CA ALA A 589 5.64 12.74 2.45
C ALA A 589 5.25 14.23 2.46
N GLY A 590 5.66 14.99 1.44
CA GLY A 590 5.51 16.44 1.39
C GLY A 590 6.65 17.20 2.10
N ALA A 591 7.02 18.33 1.54
CA ALA A 591 8.15 19.14 2.02
C ALA A 591 8.01 19.55 3.49
N ASN A 592 6.80 19.91 3.95
CA ASN A 592 6.56 20.32 5.33
C ASN A 592 6.83 19.20 6.36
N ALA A 593 6.59 17.96 6.01
CA ALA A 593 6.93 16.83 6.87
C ALA A 593 8.46 16.66 6.97
N VAL A 594 9.14 16.71 5.81
CA VAL A 594 10.59 16.53 5.74
C VAL A 594 11.37 17.61 6.44
N VAL A 595 10.93 18.88 6.39
CA VAL A 595 11.56 19.99 7.14
C VAL A 595 11.65 19.68 8.64
N ARG A 596 10.66 18.98 9.21
CA ARG A 596 10.70 18.54 10.63
C ARG A 596 11.74 17.46 10.90
N TRP A 597 12.09 16.67 9.89
CA TRP A 597 13.05 15.55 10.00
C TRP A 597 14.48 15.94 9.65
N LEU A 598 14.68 17.18 9.14
CA LEU A 598 16.02 17.67 8.83
C LEU A 598 16.86 17.75 10.10
N PRO A 599 18.11 17.27 10.07
CA PRO A 599 18.97 17.28 11.23
C PRO A 599 19.45 18.69 11.55
N ALA A 600 19.64 18.98 12.83
CA ALA A 600 20.24 20.27 13.28
C ALA A 600 21.74 20.37 12.96
N LYS A 601 22.41 19.22 12.80
CA LYS A 601 23.81 19.09 12.40
C LYS A 601 23.90 18.05 11.30
N SER A 602 24.95 18.12 10.46
CA SER A 602 25.17 17.11 9.43
C SER A 602 25.20 15.69 10.00
N VAL A 603 24.50 14.76 9.37
CA VAL A 603 24.37 13.35 9.77
C VAL A 603 24.57 12.43 8.57
N ASP A 604 25.13 11.25 8.78
CA ASP A 604 25.30 10.27 7.71
C ASP A 604 23.95 10.00 7.01
N SER A 605 23.96 9.90 5.68
CA SER A 605 22.74 9.71 4.89
C SER A 605 21.99 8.44 5.24
N ASP A 606 22.69 7.33 5.50
CA ASP A 606 22.09 6.08 5.93
C ASP A 606 21.37 6.22 7.28
N VAL A 607 21.98 6.93 8.23
CA VAL A 607 21.37 7.24 9.54
C VAL A 607 20.11 8.09 9.37
N TRP A 608 20.16 9.13 8.54
CA TRP A 608 18.99 9.99 8.29
C TRP A 608 17.85 9.21 7.61
N ILE A 609 18.16 8.43 6.55
CA ILE A 609 17.17 7.62 5.84
C ILE A 609 16.53 6.60 6.77
N GLU A 610 17.33 5.92 7.62
CA GLU A 610 16.81 4.92 8.57
C GLU A 610 15.88 5.54 9.61
N ASN A 611 16.12 6.79 9.98
CA ASN A 611 15.33 7.53 10.96
C ASN A 611 14.18 8.35 10.36
N ILE A 612 13.89 8.23 9.06
CA ILE A 612 12.64 8.78 8.51
C ILE A 612 11.46 8.12 9.27
N PRO A 613 10.61 8.90 9.98
CA PRO A 613 9.58 8.32 10.84
C PRO A 613 8.57 7.48 10.07
N TYR A 614 8.13 7.97 8.90
CA TYR A 614 7.17 7.25 8.07
C TYR A 614 7.83 6.05 7.38
N GLY A 615 7.40 4.83 7.76
CA GLY A 615 7.95 3.59 7.19
C GLY A 615 7.77 3.49 5.67
N GLU A 616 6.64 4.00 5.16
CA GLU A 616 6.40 4.10 3.72
C GLU A 616 7.45 4.98 3.04
N THR A 617 7.67 6.21 3.55
CA THR A 617 8.61 7.17 2.96
C THR A 617 10.05 6.67 3.06
N ARG A 618 10.43 6.05 4.18
CA ARG A 618 11.74 5.42 4.35
C ARG A 618 11.99 4.35 3.28
N GLY A 619 11.05 3.43 3.12
CA GLY A 619 11.12 2.40 2.09
C GLY A 619 11.05 2.97 0.67
N TYR A 620 10.30 4.04 0.45
CA TYR A 620 10.22 4.76 -0.82
C TYR A 620 11.60 5.28 -1.26
N VAL A 621 12.29 6.01 -0.38
CA VAL A 621 13.65 6.53 -0.67
C VAL A 621 14.62 5.40 -0.99
N GLN A 622 14.65 4.35 -0.16
CA GLN A 622 15.53 3.20 -0.35
C GLN A 622 15.28 2.48 -1.68
N ARG A 623 14.00 2.24 -2.02
CA ARG A 623 13.65 1.56 -3.28
C ARG A 623 13.99 2.40 -4.50
N ILE A 624 13.73 3.72 -4.48
CA ILE A 624 14.06 4.57 -5.62
C ILE A 624 15.58 4.64 -5.85
N LEU A 625 16.38 4.77 -4.81
CA LEU A 625 17.84 4.74 -4.96
C LEU A 625 18.28 3.45 -5.65
N TRP A 626 17.75 2.29 -5.27
CA TRP A 626 18.00 1.03 -5.94
C TRP A 626 17.48 1.01 -7.39
N HIS A 627 16.30 1.55 -7.65
CA HIS A 627 15.75 1.64 -9.01
C HIS A 627 16.62 2.52 -9.91
N VAL A 628 17.09 3.66 -9.42
CA VAL A 628 18.00 4.54 -10.15
C VAL A 628 19.27 3.79 -10.56
N LEU A 629 19.90 3.09 -9.61
CA LEU A 629 21.08 2.28 -9.88
C LEU A 629 20.81 1.24 -10.97
N THR A 630 19.70 0.51 -10.85
CA THR A 630 19.32 -0.54 -11.80
C THR A 630 19.05 0.03 -13.20
N PHE A 631 18.31 1.13 -13.33
CA PHE A 631 18.05 1.78 -14.62
C PHE A 631 19.35 2.32 -15.25
N THR A 632 20.22 2.93 -14.45
CA THR A 632 21.52 3.43 -14.93
C THR A 632 22.39 2.27 -15.41
N TRP A 633 22.49 1.20 -14.62
CA TRP A 633 23.21 0.00 -15.02
C TRP A 633 22.65 -0.66 -16.29
N LEU A 634 21.32 -0.76 -16.42
CA LEU A 634 20.70 -1.32 -17.62
C LEU A 634 21.02 -0.48 -18.87
N HIS A 635 21.19 0.83 -18.71
CA HIS A 635 21.51 1.75 -19.81
C HIS A 635 23.00 1.69 -20.17
N THR A 636 23.88 1.81 -19.18
CA THR A 636 25.34 1.92 -19.39
C THR A 636 26.05 0.57 -19.49
N LYS A 637 25.49 -0.47 -18.86
CA LYS A 637 26.11 -1.79 -18.64
C LYS A 637 27.39 -1.73 -17.81
N GLU A 638 27.67 -0.59 -17.17
CA GLU A 638 28.85 -0.37 -16.36
C GLU A 638 28.57 -0.61 -14.88
N ALA A 639 29.60 -1.03 -14.14
CA ALA A 639 29.52 -1.14 -12.69
C ALA A 639 29.26 0.22 -12.05
N GLN A 640 28.32 0.29 -11.11
CA GLN A 640 27.85 1.53 -10.52
C GLN A 640 28.62 1.87 -9.23
N GLU A 641 29.04 3.12 -9.11
CA GLU A 641 29.60 3.64 -7.87
C GLU A 641 28.51 4.22 -6.97
N THR A 642 28.44 3.75 -5.73
CA THR A 642 27.43 4.20 -4.73
C THR A 642 28.05 5.01 -3.60
N LYS A 643 29.32 5.41 -3.71
CA LYS A 643 30.02 6.20 -2.69
C LYS A 643 29.31 7.52 -2.37
N SER A 644 28.70 8.16 -3.36
CA SER A 644 27.94 9.41 -3.19
C SER A 644 26.71 9.23 -2.28
N TRP A 645 26.17 8.01 -2.16
CA TRP A 645 25.05 7.71 -1.27
C TRP A 645 25.42 7.81 0.21
N LEU A 646 26.71 7.75 0.54
CA LEU A 646 27.25 7.95 1.88
C LEU A 646 27.46 9.44 2.23
N SER A 647 27.22 10.35 1.28
CA SER A 647 27.36 11.78 1.52
C SER A 647 26.41 12.23 2.65
N PRO A 648 26.92 12.91 3.68
CA PRO A 648 26.07 13.31 4.80
C PRO A 648 24.92 14.21 4.37
N ILE A 649 23.76 14.03 5.01
CA ILE A 649 22.66 14.98 4.91
C ILE A 649 23.04 16.22 5.70
N ARG A 650 23.11 17.35 5.01
CA ARG A 650 23.49 18.63 5.59
C ARG A 650 22.31 19.29 6.27
N ALA A 651 22.58 19.98 7.37
CA ALA A 651 21.61 20.87 7.95
C ALA A 651 21.27 22.00 6.95
N ILE A 652 19.98 22.21 6.71
CA ILE A 652 19.52 23.34 5.88
C ILE A 652 19.04 24.40 6.84
N PRO A 653 19.52 25.67 6.74
CA PRO A 653 19.04 26.75 7.57
C PRO A 653 17.52 26.89 7.43
N ARG A 654 16.81 26.85 8.55
CA ARG A 654 15.37 27.06 8.57
C ARG A 654 15.05 28.54 8.39
N THR A 655 14.14 28.85 7.49
CA THR A 655 13.63 30.21 7.36
C THR A 655 12.59 30.52 8.45
N ASP A 656 12.29 31.77 8.70
CA ASP A 656 11.22 32.17 9.64
C ASP A 656 9.84 31.70 9.16
N ALA A 657 9.67 31.47 7.87
CA ALA A 657 8.46 30.85 7.29
C ALA A 657 8.34 29.38 7.67
N ASP A 658 9.45 28.63 7.65
CA ASP A 658 9.50 27.22 8.06
C ASP A 658 9.19 27.09 9.56
N ASN A 659 9.76 27.97 10.39
CA ASN A 659 9.51 27.97 11.83
C ASN A 659 8.04 28.31 12.17
N ARG A 660 7.39 29.20 11.43
CA ARG A 660 5.95 29.51 11.58
C ARG A 660 5.05 28.36 11.13
N ALA A 661 5.41 27.69 10.04
CA ALA A 661 4.70 26.49 9.57
C ALA A 661 4.78 25.34 10.58
N LEU A 662 5.93 25.17 11.24
CA LEU A 662 6.13 24.19 12.31
C LEU A 662 5.26 24.46 13.54
N ALA A 663 5.15 25.72 13.96
CA ALA A 663 4.32 26.13 15.10
C ALA A 663 2.82 25.93 14.85
N GLY A 664 2.35 26.07 13.59
CA GLY A 664 0.94 25.94 13.23
C GLY A 664 0.45 24.49 13.00
N VAL A 665 1.36 23.52 12.83
CA VAL A 665 1.03 22.12 12.50
C VAL A 665 1.17 21.18 13.69
N ALA A 666 1.84 21.58 14.75
CA ALA A 666 2.00 20.78 15.98
C ALA A 666 0.64 20.35 16.62
N HIS A 667 -0.48 20.94 16.17
CA HIS A 667 -1.82 20.64 16.64
C HIS A 667 -2.64 19.65 15.78
N ARG A 668 -2.13 19.10 14.66
CA ARG A 668 -3.03 18.38 13.72
C ARG A 668 -2.66 16.97 13.30
N GLN A 669 -1.50 16.41 13.63
CA GLN A 669 -1.14 15.06 13.15
C GLN A 669 -0.35 14.26 14.20
N GLY A 670 -1.04 13.33 14.86
CA GLY A 670 -0.41 12.17 15.47
C GLY A 670 -0.18 11.07 14.41
N PRO A 671 0.70 10.08 14.65
CA PRO A 671 0.96 8.99 13.72
C PRO A 671 -0.33 8.19 13.46
N GLY A 672 -0.65 7.99 12.17
CA GLY A 672 -1.74 7.14 11.70
C GLY A 672 -1.42 5.66 11.85
#